data_6674b6e194632e42a5d3b66711f71263
#
_entry.id   6674b6e194632e42a5d3b66711f71263
#
_cell.length_a   1.000
_cell.length_b   1.000
_cell.length_c   1.000
_cell.angle_alpha   90.00
_cell.angle_beta   90.00
_cell.angle_gamma   90.00
#
_symmetry.space_group_name_H-M   'P 1'
#
loop_
_entity.id
_entity.type
_entity.pdbx_description
1 polymer ?
#
loop_
_entity_poly.entity_id
_entity_poly.type
_entity_poly.pdbx_seq_one_letter_code
_entity_poly.pdbx_strand_id
1 'polypeptide(L)'
;MRRNIVSYIKRFSIVCLTGIASLALQAACQADSTAAGTFRTVAGFEVELVHDISAADQGSWVSMCVDPQGRIIASDQYGKLYRVTLDDAGAAQVEQLEVNIGLAQGMLCAFDSLYININAGSKERAGTEAIGPGVYRLRDTTGDDQYDKVEYIVPMSDKAGEHGPHALVLSPDGKQIYFCSGNQVDVPESATASVVPRRWYEDHLLGRLPDARGHMAGRLAPGGWICRMDPDGSNVELVATGFRNEYDLAFNAAGELFTYDADMEWDIGTPWYRPTRVNHVQSGAEFGWRNGTGKWPAYYGDSVAAVLNIGPGSPTGIAFGTGANFPAKYQNALFICDWSYGVIYAVHMQAQGATYTAEMESFVTAAPMPVTDLVVRPQDGELYFAVGGRRTASALYRVKYTGSESTAPSTSVDAEAAIAARNLRHQLESFHGHADADAIPLALANLGNSDRTIRFAARIALEHQPVESWRAAALELTDPLALINVAYALSRVRSTQDQSALQSKLCKLDFGSLPIATRLELIRAHNLLWIRLGAPTPEQRTEVLAQLDGAFPSQAGMVNRELAATLCYLNAPNIIPRVVEQMHLASSQEDQIHYAFCLRDVSQGWTPETRKDYFQWFFDVASARGGASFGGFLNNIRQAALDNLDEAQIAALGDLAGNMPAPRDPLEDLTPREVVAEWTVAGLQAELAKLKTKPDFAKGRSLTATAQCFKCHRFTGEGGIQGPDLTAAGGRFNETDLLSSIVEPNKVISDQYQATQFLTEDAVITGRVANLSGDTIKVVTNMLAPGDFTDINVDDILERRPSPLSMMPAGLLNTFTVEEIADILAYLRSGGNASHEVYQE
;
A
#
# COMPACT_ATOMS: atom_id res chain seq x y z
N MET A 1 -49.42 41.05 34.05
CA MET A 1 -50.93 41.05 34.01
C MET A 1 -51.29 39.82 33.22
N ARG A 2 -51.75 38.78 33.92
CA ARG A 2 -53.11 38.29 34.08
C ARG A 2 -53.73 38.02 32.71
N ARG A 3 -54.32 36.88 32.35
CA ARG A 3 -54.94 35.69 33.01
C ARG A 3 -55.24 34.68 31.86
N ASN A 4 -54.93 33.37 31.96
CA ASN A 4 -55.90 32.29 32.39
C ASN A 4 -57.22 32.23 31.62
N ILE A 5 -57.51 31.05 31.04
CA ILE A 5 -58.41 30.01 31.65
C ILE A 5 -58.64 28.96 30.53
N VAL A 6 -58.23 27.70 30.54
CA VAL A 6 -58.80 26.49 31.15
C VAL A 6 -60.01 25.88 30.43
N SER A 7 -59.80 24.63 29.92
CA SER A 7 -60.64 23.42 30.14
C SER A 7 -61.87 23.18 29.24
N TYR A 8 -61.99 21.99 28.67
CA TYR A 8 -62.63 20.76 29.20
C TYR A 8 -62.66 19.62 28.14
N ILE A 9 -62.19 18.47 28.54
CA ILE A 9 -62.43 17.08 28.23
C ILE A 9 -63.70 16.72 27.43
N LYS A 10 -63.58 15.80 26.43
CA LYS A 10 -64.46 14.63 26.33
C LYS A 10 -63.76 13.45 25.69
N ARG A 11 -63.55 12.38 26.47
CA ARG A 11 -63.22 11.04 26.06
C ARG A 11 -64.36 10.44 25.22
N PHE A 12 -64.06 9.70 24.16
CA PHE A 12 -64.74 8.44 23.83
C PHE A 12 -63.74 7.51 23.07
N SER A 13 -63.68 6.28 23.59
CA SER A 13 -62.92 5.16 23.15
C SER A 13 -63.37 4.66 21.78
N ILE A 14 -62.40 4.42 20.85
CA ILE A 14 -62.51 3.35 19.85
C ILE A 14 -61.17 2.65 19.90
N VAL A 15 -61.17 1.47 20.47
CA VAL A 15 -60.04 0.51 20.50
C VAL A 15 -60.25 -0.45 19.35
N CYS A 16 -59.11 -0.92 18.78
CA CYS A 16 -58.95 -2.00 17.82
C CYS A 16 -59.35 -1.71 16.36
N LEU A 17 -58.30 -1.35 15.58
CA LEU A 17 -58.05 -1.83 14.20
C LEU A 17 -56.86 -1.12 13.52
N THR A 18 -55.83 -0.72 14.28
CA THR A 18 -54.64 -0.09 13.70
C THR A 18 -53.34 -0.83 14.06
N GLY A 19 -53.44 -2.07 14.56
CA GLY A 19 -52.25 -2.87 14.99
C GLY A 19 -51.63 -3.78 13.92
N ILE A 20 -52.18 -3.89 12.69
CA ILE A 20 -51.68 -4.81 11.67
C ILE A 20 -51.12 -4.05 10.44
N ALA A 21 -51.45 -2.79 10.26
CA ALA A 21 -50.92 -2.00 9.13
C ALA A 21 -49.53 -1.36 9.40
N SER A 22 -49.14 -1.25 10.69
CA SER A 22 -47.82 -0.65 11.04
C SER A 22 -46.66 -1.66 11.01
N LEU A 23 -46.93 -2.96 11.07
CA LEU A 23 -45.90 -4.00 10.93
C LEU A 23 -45.62 -4.38 9.46
N ALA A 24 -46.57 -4.12 8.56
CA ALA A 24 -46.35 -4.37 7.12
C ALA A 24 -45.69 -3.17 6.40
N LEU A 25 -45.71 -1.96 7.00
CA LEU A 25 -44.96 -0.80 6.42
C LEU A 25 -43.53 -0.69 6.94
N GLN A 26 -43.14 -1.40 7.99
CA GLN A 26 -41.75 -1.49 8.43
C GLN A 26 -40.94 -2.58 7.68
N ALA A 27 -41.64 -3.55 7.07
CA ALA A 27 -40.99 -4.61 6.29
C ALA A 27 -40.75 -4.23 4.81
N ALA A 28 -41.25 -3.07 4.36
CA ALA A 28 -41.09 -2.62 2.97
C ALA A 28 -40.08 -1.46 2.80
N CYS A 29 -39.38 -1.07 3.89
CA CYS A 29 -38.31 -0.06 3.84
C CYS A 29 -36.92 -0.63 4.24
N GLN A 30 -36.78 -1.95 4.20
CA GLN A 30 -35.50 -2.66 4.42
C GLN A 30 -34.95 -3.26 3.12
N ALA A 31 -35.09 -2.54 2.02
CA ALA A 31 -34.33 -2.87 0.82
C ALA A 31 -33.04 -2.05 0.82
N ASP A 32 -31.91 -2.75 0.83
CA ASP A 32 -30.54 -2.30 0.56
C ASP A 32 -29.78 -1.46 1.61
N SER A 33 -29.71 -1.93 2.84
CA SER A 33 -28.63 -1.50 3.76
C SER A 33 -27.65 -2.64 4.07
N THR A 34 -27.46 -3.60 3.16
CA THR A 34 -26.43 -4.62 3.36
C THR A 34 -25.06 -4.00 3.20
N ALA A 35 -24.18 -4.19 4.18
CA ALA A 35 -22.80 -3.70 4.15
C ALA A 35 -21.93 -4.36 3.06
N ALA A 36 -22.43 -5.45 2.46
CA ALA A 36 -21.84 -6.09 1.28
C ALA A 36 -22.92 -6.43 0.23
N GLY A 37 -22.49 -6.47 -1.03
CA GLY A 37 -23.34 -6.91 -2.16
C GLY A 37 -23.51 -8.44 -2.17
N THR A 38 -24.00 -8.95 -3.31
CA THR A 38 -24.16 -10.40 -3.52
C THR A 38 -22.82 -11.11 -3.55
N PHE A 39 -22.65 -12.10 -2.68
CA PHE A 39 -21.40 -12.86 -2.60
C PHE A 39 -21.26 -13.86 -3.75
N ARG A 40 -20.03 -13.97 -4.26
CA ARG A 40 -19.57 -15.06 -5.13
C ARG A 40 -18.40 -15.75 -4.44
N THR A 41 -18.47 -17.07 -4.35
CA THR A 41 -17.47 -17.90 -3.68
C THR A 41 -16.94 -18.97 -4.61
N VAL A 42 -15.79 -19.55 -4.28
CA VAL A 42 -15.37 -20.81 -4.90
C VAL A 42 -16.36 -21.94 -4.56
N ALA A 43 -16.44 -22.94 -5.43
CA ALA A 43 -17.40 -24.02 -5.27
C ALA A 43 -17.27 -24.75 -3.90
N GLY A 44 -18.39 -25.02 -3.25
CA GLY A 44 -18.46 -25.67 -1.95
C GLY A 44 -18.31 -24.73 -0.75
N PHE A 45 -18.29 -23.41 -0.96
CA PHE A 45 -18.29 -22.44 0.12
C PHE A 45 -19.51 -21.54 0.07
N GLU A 46 -19.99 -21.13 1.22
CA GLU A 46 -21.13 -20.23 1.42
C GLU A 46 -20.75 -19.13 2.40
N VAL A 47 -21.29 -17.93 2.20
CA VAL A 47 -21.13 -16.79 3.10
C VAL A 47 -22.45 -16.49 3.80
N GLU A 48 -22.42 -16.35 5.11
CA GLU A 48 -23.56 -16.03 5.94
C GLU A 48 -23.36 -14.74 6.72
N LEU A 49 -24.38 -13.89 6.80
CA LEU A 49 -24.40 -12.75 7.71
C LEU A 49 -24.51 -13.24 9.16
N VAL A 50 -23.57 -12.84 10.01
CA VAL A 50 -23.55 -13.15 11.45
C VAL A 50 -24.17 -12.00 12.25
N HIS A 51 -23.79 -10.75 11.90
CA HIS A 51 -24.26 -9.57 12.60
C HIS A 51 -24.21 -8.32 11.70
N ASP A 52 -25.32 -7.57 11.67
CA ASP A 52 -25.40 -6.27 10.99
C ASP A 52 -25.00 -5.16 11.98
N ILE A 53 -23.74 -4.76 11.90
CA ILE A 53 -23.12 -3.78 12.80
C ILE A 53 -23.75 -2.39 12.60
N SER A 54 -24.02 -2.03 11.33
CA SER A 54 -24.62 -0.73 10.99
C SER A 54 -26.07 -0.62 11.48
N ALA A 55 -26.87 -1.69 11.33
CA ALA A 55 -28.26 -1.70 11.83
C ALA A 55 -28.32 -1.65 13.37
N ALA A 56 -27.27 -2.13 14.05
CA ALA A 56 -27.14 -2.10 15.49
C ALA A 56 -26.52 -0.81 16.05
N ASP A 57 -26.13 0.15 15.19
CA ASP A 57 -25.43 1.40 15.56
C ASP A 57 -24.14 1.15 16.37
N GLN A 58 -23.36 0.13 15.95
CA GLN A 58 -22.13 -0.32 16.63
C GLN A 58 -20.87 0.08 15.87
N GLY A 59 -20.92 1.14 15.09
CA GLY A 59 -19.80 1.75 14.41
C GLY A 59 -19.42 1.10 13.08
N SER A 60 -18.14 1.07 12.78
CA SER A 60 -17.56 0.46 11.57
C SER A 60 -16.29 -0.30 11.97
N TRP A 61 -16.34 -1.62 11.93
CA TRP A 61 -15.27 -2.47 12.48
C TRP A 61 -14.09 -2.56 11.52
N VAL A 62 -12.89 -2.55 12.09
CA VAL A 62 -11.63 -2.49 11.31
C VAL A 62 -10.62 -3.55 11.68
N SER A 63 -10.67 -4.12 12.87
CA SER A 63 -9.75 -5.16 13.34
C SER A 63 -10.45 -6.13 14.28
N MET A 64 -10.01 -7.41 14.25
CA MET A 64 -10.59 -8.48 15.05
C MET A 64 -9.51 -9.42 15.60
N CYS A 65 -9.79 -10.06 16.75
CA CYS A 65 -9.07 -11.23 17.23
C CYS A 65 -10.03 -12.18 17.94
N VAL A 66 -9.57 -13.42 18.21
CA VAL A 66 -10.35 -14.41 18.96
C VAL A 66 -9.74 -14.53 20.35
N ASP A 67 -10.58 -14.49 21.39
CA ASP A 67 -10.16 -14.67 22.77
C ASP A 67 -10.04 -16.17 23.14
N PRO A 68 -9.44 -16.52 24.28
CA PRO A 68 -9.29 -17.91 24.70
C PRO A 68 -10.62 -18.65 24.89
N GLN A 69 -11.73 -17.93 25.11
CA GLN A 69 -13.09 -18.49 25.22
C GLN A 69 -13.75 -18.71 23.85
N GLY A 70 -13.10 -18.25 22.77
CA GLY A 70 -13.62 -18.35 21.43
C GLY A 70 -14.60 -17.26 21.02
N ARG A 71 -14.63 -16.17 21.77
CA ARG A 71 -15.39 -14.96 21.40
C ARG A 71 -14.56 -14.08 20.49
N ILE A 72 -15.20 -13.39 19.57
CA ILE A 72 -14.53 -12.44 18.70
C ILE A 72 -14.50 -11.09 19.39
N ILE A 73 -13.33 -10.50 19.55
CA ILE A 73 -13.15 -9.11 19.97
C ILE A 73 -12.95 -8.27 18.72
N ALA A 74 -13.68 -7.18 18.59
CA ALA A 74 -13.62 -6.27 17.44
C ALA A 74 -13.39 -4.82 17.88
N SER A 75 -12.60 -4.08 17.09
CA SER A 75 -12.39 -2.64 17.27
C SER A 75 -13.10 -1.86 16.19
N ASP A 76 -13.80 -0.81 16.57
CA ASP A 76 -14.38 0.12 15.63
C ASP A 76 -13.48 1.33 15.36
N GLN A 77 -13.81 2.03 14.29
CA GLN A 77 -13.10 3.24 13.85
C GLN A 77 -13.35 4.47 14.75
N TYR A 78 -14.31 4.39 15.67
CA TYR A 78 -14.75 5.53 16.48
C TYR A 78 -14.25 5.48 17.93
N GLY A 79 -13.53 4.41 18.29
CA GLY A 79 -12.83 4.32 19.57
C GLY A 79 -13.47 3.39 20.60
N LYS A 80 -14.24 2.39 20.14
CA LYS A 80 -14.85 1.38 21.00
C LYS A 80 -14.37 -0.02 20.69
N LEU A 81 -14.48 -0.91 21.68
CA LEU A 81 -14.28 -2.33 21.56
C LEU A 81 -15.60 -3.07 21.77
N TYR A 82 -15.80 -4.14 21.01
CA TYR A 82 -16.96 -5.00 21.08
C TYR A 82 -16.54 -6.44 21.28
N ARG A 83 -17.38 -7.21 21.96
CA ARG A 83 -17.22 -8.66 22.14
C ARG A 83 -18.41 -9.39 21.54
N VAL A 84 -18.16 -10.35 20.68
CA VAL A 84 -19.17 -11.19 20.02
C VAL A 84 -19.11 -12.59 20.59
N THR A 85 -20.19 -12.99 21.26
CA THR A 85 -20.40 -14.36 21.72
C THR A 85 -21.36 -15.06 20.77
N LEU A 86 -20.96 -16.22 20.26
CA LEU A 86 -21.80 -17.05 19.39
C LEU A 86 -22.41 -18.18 20.19
N ASP A 87 -23.72 -18.37 20.07
CA ASP A 87 -24.40 -19.54 20.65
C ASP A 87 -24.19 -20.80 19.78
N ASP A 88 -24.70 -21.95 20.25
CA ASP A 88 -24.61 -23.25 19.56
C ASP A 88 -25.29 -23.25 18.17
N ALA A 89 -26.22 -22.34 17.93
CA ALA A 89 -26.87 -22.15 16.64
C ALA A 89 -26.09 -21.16 15.73
N GLY A 90 -25.04 -20.53 16.28
CA GLY A 90 -24.22 -19.53 15.61
C GLY A 90 -24.83 -18.13 15.57
N ALA A 91 -25.83 -17.85 16.42
CA ALA A 91 -26.38 -16.52 16.56
C ALA A 91 -25.47 -15.64 17.44
N ALA A 92 -25.23 -14.40 17.01
CA ALA A 92 -24.34 -13.48 17.68
C ALA A 92 -25.04 -12.70 18.79
N GLN A 93 -24.41 -12.62 19.95
CA GLN A 93 -24.70 -11.64 20.99
C GLN A 93 -23.50 -10.69 21.07
N VAL A 94 -23.73 -9.40 20.84
CA VAL A 94 -22.69 -8.38 20.80
C VAL A 94 -22.84 -7.44 21.99
N GLU A 95 -21.79 -7.31 22.77
CA GLU A 95 -21.68 -6.34 23.86
C GLU A 95 -20.57 -5.32 23.58
N GLN A 96 -20.77 -4.08 23.95
CA GLN A 96 -19.70 -3.08 24.02
C GLN A 96 -18.92 -3.28 25.31
N LEU A 97 -17.58 -3.38 25.24
CA LEU A 97 -16.73 -3.45 26.43
C LEU A 97 -16.72 -2.09 27.15
N GLU A 98 -16.63 -2.11 28.48
CA GLU A 98 -16.69 -0.90 29.28
C GLU A 98 -15.43 -0.04 29.23
N VAL A 99 -14.27 -0.64 28.86
CA VAL A 99 -13.00 0.07 28.73
C VAL A 99 -13.08 1.18 27.68
N ASN A 100 -12.64 2.39 28.03
CA ASN A 100 -12.73 3.55 27.14
C ASN A 100 -11.49 3.67 26.25
N ILE A 101 -11.18 2.61 25.49
CA ILE A 101 -10.11 2.57 24.50
C ILE A 101 -10.55 1.70 23.30
N GLY A 102 -10.11 2.07 22.12
CA GLY A 102 -10.34 1.37 20.85
C GLY A 102 -9.42 1.99 19.82
N LEU A 103 -9.90 2.26 18.58
CA LEU A 103 -9.09 2.81 17.48
C LEU A 103 -7.97 1.84 17.07
N ALA A 104 -8.08 0.56 17.43
CA ALA A 104 -7.10 -0.46 17.13
C ALA A 104 -7.15 -0.85 15.66
N GLN A 105 -5.99 -0.89 15.02
CA GLN A 105 -5.80 -1.41 13.66
C GLN A 105 -5.21 -2.83 13.67
N GLY A 106 -4.83 -3.33 14.82
CA GLY A 106 -4.40 -4.70 15.06
C GLY A 106 -4.67 -5.09 16.51
N MET A 107 -5.06 -6.34 16.73
CA MET A 107 -5.42 -6.86 18.06
C MET A 107 -4.92 -8.29 18.25
N LEU A 108 -4.56 -8.64 19.50
CA LEU A 108 -4.12 -9.99 19.87
C LEU A 108 -4.53 -10.31 21.29
N CYS A 109 -5.25 -11.40 21.49
CA CYS A 109 -5.47 -12.00 22.80
C CYS A 109 -4.35 -13.00 23.12
N ALA A 110 -3.51 -12.68 24.10
CA ALA A 110 -2.41 -13.54 24.57
C ALA A 110 -2.00 -13.16 25.99
N PHE A 111 -1.33 -14.04 26.73
CA PHE A 111 -0.74 -13.79 28.06
C PHE A 111 -1.76 -13.15 29.04
N ASP A 112 -2.97 -13.70 29.09
CA ASP A 112 -4.10 -13.21 29.90
C ASP A 112 -4.35 -11.70 29.72
N SER A 113 -4.22 -11.21 28.49
CA SER A 113 -4.33 -9.81 28.14
C SER A 113 -4.88 -9.65 26.72
N LEU A 114 -5.49 -8.49 26.43
CA LEU A 114 -5.73 -8.01 25.09
C LEU A 114 -4.66 -6.97 24.74
N TYR A 115 -3.90 -7.22 23.68
CA TYR A 115 -2.99 -6.24 23.10
C TYR A 115 -3.69 -5.55 21.93
N ILE A 116 -3.53 -4.23 21.84
CA ILE A 116 -4.07 -3.43 20.75
C ILE A 116 -3.00 -2.50 20.21
N ASN A 117 -2.96 -2.32 18.89
CA ASN A 117 -2.05 -1.41 18.20
C ASN A 117 -2.86 -0.24 17.62
N ILE A 118 -2.67 0.95 18.19
CA ILE A 118 -3.48 2.14 17.90
C ILE A 118 -2.80 3.00 16.84
N ASN A 119 -3.54 3.31 15.78
CA ASN A 119 -3.17 4.25 14.73
C ASN A 119 -4.21 5.38 14.66
N ALA A 120 -4.12 6.35 15.58
CA ALA A 120 -5.07 7.45 15.63
C ALA A 120 -4.40 8.74 16.03
N GLY A 121 -4.80 9.85 15.41
CA GLY A 121 -4.35 11.19 15.76
C GLY A 121 -4.92 11.70 17.09
N SER A 122 -4.42 12.82 17.54
CA SER A 122 -4.83 13.41 18.83
C SER A 122 -6.33 13.76 18.90
N LYS A 123 -6.97 14.05 17.76
CA LYS A 123 -8.41 14.36 17.71
C LYS A 123 -9.26 13.10 17.87
N GLU A 124 -8.89 12.01 17.20
CA GLU A 124 -9.61 10.73 17.29
C GLU A 124 -9.47 10.12 18.69
N ARG A 125 -8.32 10.30 19.33
CA ARG A 125 -8.03 9.83 20.70
C ARG A 125 -8.69 10.68 21.79
N ALA A 126 -9.15 11.87 21.46
CA ALA A 126 -9.72 12.79 22.45
C ALA A 126 -10.94 12.17 23.17
N GLY A 127 -10.86 12.09 24.49
CA GLY A 127 -11.89 11.48 25.34
C GLY A 127 -11.75 9.97 25.54
N THR A 128 -10.70 9.34 25.02
CA THR A 128 -10.32 7.94 25.28
C THR A 128 -9.11 7.87 26.23
N GLU A 129 -8.77 6.66 26.68
CA GLU A 129 -7.56 6.39 27.47
C GLU A 129 -6.28 6.30 26.61
N ALA A 130 -6.39 6.37 25.29
CA ALA A 130 -5.25 6.36 24.39
C ALA A 130 -4.50 7.71 24.41
N ILE A 131 -3.22 7.69 24.79
CA ILE A 131 -2.36 8.88 24.91
C ILE A 131 -1.44 9.11 23.69
N GLY A 132 -1.21 8.07 22.86
CA GLY A 132 -0.38 8.14 21.64
C GLY A 132 -0.63 6.95 20.73
N PRO A 133 -0.14 6.97 19.47
CA PRO A 133 -0.06 5.78 18.62
C PRO A 133 0.90 4.76 19.23
N GLY A 134 0.63 3.47 19.06
CA GLY A 134 1.49 2.40 19.52
C GLY A 134 0.76 1.26 20.20
N VAL A 135 1.51 0.40 20.89
CA VAL A 135 0.97 -0.81 21.50
C VAL A 135 0.52 -0.58 22.93
N TYR A 136 -0.71 -1.00 23.20
CA TYR A 136 -1.31 -1.02 24.53
C TYR A 136 -1.60 -2.45 24.95
N ARG A 137 -1.57 -2.69 26.26
CA ARG A 137 -1.94 -3.93 26.92
C ARG A 137 -3.11 -3.67 27.86
N LEU A 138 -4.20 -4.39 27.67
CA LEU A 138 -5.42 -4.31 28.48
C LEU A 138 -5.54 -5.59 29.31
N ARG A 139 -5.86 -5.45 30.61
CA ARG A 139 -6.01 -6.58 31.52
C ARG A 139 -7.31 -6.47 32.30
N ASP A 140 -7.91 -7.64 32.55
CA ASP A 140 -8.90 -7.83 33.60
C ASP A 140 -8.14 -8.20 34.89
N THR A 141 -8.09 -7.27 35.84
CA THR A 141 -7.42 -7.51 37.14
C THR A 141 -8.41 -7.88 38.27
N THR A 142 -9.70 -7.73 38.00
CA THR A 142 -10.78 -8.02 38.98
C THR A 142 -11.39 -9.39 38.77
N GLY A 143 -11.25 -9.98 37.58
CA GLY A 143 -11.79 -11.28 37.21
C GLY A 143 -13.30 -11.25 36.88
N ASP A 144 -13.80 -10.10 36.46
CA ASP A 144 -15.21 -9.90 36.10
C ASP A 144 -15.47 -9.91 34.58
N ASP A 145 -14.43 -10.35 33.82
CA ASP A 145 -14.47 -10.45 32.36
C ASP A 145 -14.55 -9.07 31.65
N GLN A 146 -14.19 -7.99 32.36
CA GLN A 146 -14.02 -6.66 31.78
C GLN A 146 -12.56 -6.17 31.93
N TYR A 147 -12.07 -5.38 30.97
CA TYR A 147 -10.73 -4.83 31.07
C TYR A 147 -10.74 -3.55 31.91
N ASP A 148 -10.09 -3.61 33.06
CA ASP A 148 -10.03 -2.50 34.04
C ASP A 148 -8.66 -1.82 34.11
N LYS A 149 -7.64 -2.37 33.43
CA LYS A 149 -6.29 -1.81 33.41
C LYS A 149 -5.75 -1.65 31.97
N VAL A 150 -5.40 -0.41 31.61
CA VAL A 150 -4.78 -0.04 30.33
C VAL A 150 -3.33 0.36 30.56
N GLU A 151 -2.38 -0.25 29.84
CA GLU A 151 -0.95 0.01 29.92
C GLU A 151 -0.40 0.35 28.53
N TYR A 152 0.25 1.51 28.36
CA TYR A 152 0.92 1.92 27.14
C TYR A 152 2.33 1.36 27.13
N ILE A 153 2.56 0.25 26.40
CA ILE A 153 3.78 -0.56 26.54
C ILE A 153 4.83 -0.28 25.47
N VAL A 154 4.43 0.09 24.24
CA VAL A 154 5.37 0.52 23.20
C VAL A 154 4.89 1.84 22.59
N PRO A 155 5.41 2.98 23.11
CA PRO A 155 5.15 4.28 22.51
C PRO A 155 5.76 4.40 21.11
N MET A 156 5.00 5.00 20.19
CA MET A 156 5.44 5.35 18.85
C MET A 156 5.33 6.85 18.62
N SER A 157 5.97 7.36 17.54
CA SER A 157 5.92 8.79 17.24
C SER A 157 4.47 9.23 16.96
N ASP A 158 4.08 10.43 17.41
CA ASP A 158 2.71 10.99 17.27
C ASP A 158 2.39 11.41 15.82
N LYS A 159 2.86 10.63 14.86
CA LYS A 159 2.60 10.77 13.43
C LYS A 159 1.62 9.68 12.98
N ALA A 160 0.45 9.65 13.63
CA ALA A 160 -0.63 8.80 13.15
C ALA A 160 -1.06 9.23 11.75
N GLY A 161 -1.46 8.26 10.96
CA GLY A 161 -1.90 8.50 9.59
C GLY A 161 -2.21 7.22 8.85
N GLU A 162 -2.35 7.30 7.56
CA GLU A 162 -2.77 6.18 6.71
C GLU A 162 -1.81 4.97 6.78
N HIS A 163 -0.50 5.20 6.96
CA HIS A 163 0.54 4.18 7.04
C HIS A 163 1.15 4.12 8.45
N GLY A 164 0.32 3.95 9.43
CA GLY A 164 0.70 3.92 10.84
C GLY A 164 0.86 2.51 11.41
N PRO A 165 0.74 2.38 12.75
CA PRO A 165 0.73 1.11 13.45
C PRO A 165 -0.44 0.23 13.06
N HIS A 166 -0.17 -1.07 12.80
CA HIS A 166 -1.16 -2.06 12.37
C HIS A 166 -1.07 -3.35 13.20
N ALA A 167 -0.87 -4.50 12.57
CA ALA A 167 -0.97 -5.82 13.15
C ALA A 167 -0.23 -6.09 14.45
N LEU A 168 -0.75 -7.10 15.17
CA LEU A 168 -0.12 -7.79 16.30
C LEU A 168 -0.31 -9.31 16.10
N VAL A 169 0.77 -10.10 16.14
CA VAL A 169 0.68 -11.57 16.02
C VAL A 169 1.62 -12.26 17.00
N LEU A 170 1.16 -13.38 17.58
CA LEU A 170 1.95 -14.19 18.48
C LEU A 170 3.02 -14.99 17.71
N SER A 171 4.25 -15.03 18.25
CA SER A 171 5.31 -15.90 17.70
C SER A 171 4.91 -17.38 17.72
N PRO A 172 5.42 -18.23 16.80
CA PRO A 172 5.08 -19.66 16.77
C PRO A 172 5.43 -20.44 18.03
N ASP A 173 6.43 -19.99 18.79
CA ASP A 173 6.82 -20.57 20.07
C ASP A 173 6.00 -20.04 21.26
N GLY A 174 5.07 -19.12 21.01
CA GLY A 174 4.18 -18.55 22.01
C GLY A 174 4.84 -17.62 23.03
N LYS A 175 6.03 -17.06 22.74
CA LYS A 175 6.79 -16.27 23.73
C LYS A 175 6.87 -14.78 23.44
N GLN A 176 6.79 -14.37 22.20
CA GLN A 176 6.97 -13.00 21.76
C GLN A 176 5.78 -12.52 20.91
N ILE A 177 5.64 -11.22 20.80
CA ILE A 177 4.63 -10.58 19.97
C ILE A 177 5.33 -9.84 18.84
N TYR A 178 4.95 -10.12 17.59
CA TYR A 178 5.36 -9.36 16.41
C TYR A 178 4.34 -8.26 16.14
N PHE A 179 4.85 -7.11 15.69
CA PHE A 179 4.00 -5.97 15.34
C PHE A 179 4.64 -5.15 14.21
N CYS A 180 3.83 -4.43 13.46
CA CYS A 180 4.29 -3.66 12.33
C CYS A 180 3.76 -2.23 12.31
N SER A 181 4.42 -1.41 11.51
CA SER A 181 3.95 -0.08 11.14
C SER A 181 4.45 0.31 9.77
N GLY A 182 3.56 0.92 8.98
CA GLY A 182 3.91 1.48 7.69
C GLY A 182 4.88 2.67 7.78
N ASN A 183 5.24 3.20 6.63
CA ASN A 183 6.35 4.14 6.45
C ASN A 183 6.12 5.57 7.02
N GLN A 184 4.96 5.86 7.61
CA GLN A 184 4.72 7.16 8.26
C GLN A 184 5.31 7.24 9.66
N VAL A 185 5.48 6.11 10.32
CA VAL A 185 5.96 6.05 11.71
C VAL A 185 7.41 5.57 11.74
N ASP A 186 8.23 6.26 12.49
CA ASP A 186 9.63 5.88 12.66
C ASP A 186 9.75 4.61 13.53
N VAL A 187 10.83 3.83 13.34
CA VAL A 187 11.12 2.67 14.21
C VAL A 187 11.11 3.13 15.67
N PRO A 188 10.40 2.44 16.59
CA PRO A 188 10.30 2.86 17.98
C PRO A 188 11.67 3.04 18.64
N GLU A 189 11.83 4.06 19.48
CA GLU A 189 13.07 4.29 20.22
C GLU A 189 13.43 3.12 21.16
N SER A 190 12.40 2.40 21.64
CA SER A 190 12.56 1.18 22.43
C SER A 190 13.14 0.00 21.65
N ALA A 191 13.10 0.03 20.32
CA ALA A 191 13.73 -1.00 19.49
C ALA A 191 15.24 -0.86 19.45
N THR A 192 15.91 -1.14 20.56
CA THR A 192 17.36 -1.03 20.69
C THR A 192 18.11 -2.20 20.05
N ALA A 193 17.54 -3.40 20.05
CA ALA A 193 18.04 -4.56 19.32
C ALA A 193 17.61 -4.54 17.85
N SER A 194 18.35 -5.22 16.97
CA SER A 194 18.03 -5.29 15.54
C SER A 194 18.78 -6.43 14.86
N VAL A 195 18.04 -7.30 14.19
CA VAL A 195 18.60 -8.26 13.21
C VAL A 195 18.80 -7.62 11.83
N VAL A 196 18.19 -6.44 11.57
CA VAL A 196 18.47 -5.63 10.40
C VAL A 196 19.72 -4.79 10.66
N PRO A 197 20.78 -4.85 9.84
CA PRO A 197 21.91 -3.95 9.98
C PRO A 197 21.46 -2.48 9.86
N ARG A 198 21.58 -1.69 10.93
CA ARG A 198 21.15 -0.29 10.97
C ARG A 198 22.03 0.64 10.14
N ARG A 199 22.23 0.26 8.87
CA ARG A 199 23.07 0.97 7.90
C ARG A 199 22.28 1.23 6.61
N TRP A 200 20.96 1.43 6.73
CA TRP A 200 20.11 1.78 5.60
C TRP A 200 20.49 3.13 4.98
N TYR A 201 20.27 3.22 3.68
CA TYR A 201 20.55 4.38 2.86
C TYR A 201 19.65 4.35 1.63
N GLU A 202 19.58 5.43 0.88
CA GLU A 202 18.74 5.44 -0.34
C GLU A 202 19.31 4.55 -1.45
N ASP A 203 20.64 4.46 -1.56
CA ASP A 203 21.40 3.62 -2.47
C ASP A 203 21.04 3.76 -3.97
N HIS A 204 20.91 5.02 -4.42
CA HIS A 204 20.67 5.39 -5.79
C HIS A 204 21.94 5.86 -6.48
N LEU A 205 22.21 5.32 -7.67
CA LEU A 205 23.32 5.78 -8.52
C LEU A 205 23.01 7.14 -9.14
N LEU A 206 21.79 7.29 -9.68
CA LEU A 206 21.25 8.55 -10.20
C LEU A 206 20.35 9.19 -9.13
N GLY A 207 20.35 10.51 -9.04
CA GLY A 207 19.56 11.26 -8.07
C GLY A 207 18.08 10.87 -8.10
N ARG A 208 17.46 10.74 -6.93
CA ARG A 208 16.03 10.41 -6.79
C ARG A 208 15.18 11.67 -6.97
N LEU A 209 14.07 11.54 -7.70
CA LEU A 209 12.99 12.53 -7.70
C LEU A 209 11.93 12.10 -6.67
N PRO A 210 11.47 12.98 -5.77
CA PRO A 210 10.40 12.67 -4.83
C PRO A 210 9.08 12.44 -5.57
N ASP A 211 8.05 11.94 -4.85
CA ASP A 211 6.71 11.89 -5.40
C ASP A 211 6.26 13.27 -5.88
N ALA A 212 5.80 13.35 -7.11
CA ALA A 212 5.49 14.63 -7.76
C ALA A 212 4.34 15.40 -7.08
N ARG A 213 3.47 14.72 -6.33
CA ARG A 213 2.40 15.34 -5.53
C ARG A 213 2.82 15.61 -4.09
N GLY A 214 4.07 15.32 -3.73
CA GLY A 214 4.62 15.52 -2.41
C GLY A 214 4.22 14.48 -1.37
N HIS A 215 3.56 13.39 -1.77
CA HIS A 215 3.21 12.32 -0.84
C HIS A 215 4.48 11.69 -0.28
N MET A 216 4.64 11.72 1.04
CA MET A 216 5.82 11.21 1.76
C MET A 216 7.17 11.76 1.25
N ALA A 217 7.22 12.93 0.62
CA ALA A 217 8.42 13.46 -0.06
C ALA A 217 9.66 13.50 0.85
N GLY A 218 9.49 13.81 2.13
CA GLY A 218 10.56 13.87 3.12
C GLY A 218 10.88 12.52 3.80
N ARG A 219 10.17 11.45 3.47
CA ARG A 219 10.44 10.11 4.05
C ARG A 219 11.58 9.43 3.31
N LEU A 220 12.56 8.98 4.09
CA LEU A 220 13.74 8.23 3.64
C LEU A 220 13.67 6.79 4.19
N ALA A 221 14.64 5.96 3.76
CA ALA A 221 14.83 4.63 4.34
C ALA A 221 14.91 4.71 5.88
N PRO A 222 14.38 3.71 6.59
CA PRO A 222 14.09 2.34 6.15
C PRO A 222 12.68 2.11 5.60
N GLY A 223 11.75 3.08 5.63
CA GLY A 223 10.35 2.86 5.26
C GLY A 223 9.55 2.18 6.38
N GLY A 224 8.54 1.37 6.03
CA GLY A 224 7.78 0.56 6.97
C GLY A 224 8.62 -0.58 7.56
N TRP A 225 8.23 -1.08 8.71
CA TRP A 225 9.05 -1.97 9.53
C TRP A 225 8.21 -2.97 10.35
N ILE A 226 8.85 -4.10 10.68
CA ILE A 226 8.32 -5.12 11.59
C ILE A 226 9.28 -5.27 12.75
N CYS A 227 8.74 -5.22 13.98
CA CYS A 227 9.44 -5.51 15.23
C CYS A 227 8.84 -6.70 15.95
N ARG A 228 9.58 -7.24 16.93
CA ARG A 228 9.07 -8.18 17.93
C ARG A 228 9.41 -7.69 19.33
N MET A 229 8.65 -8.13 20.33
CA MET A 229 8.80 -7.73 21.73
C MET A 229 8.42 -8.84 22.68
N ASP A 230 8.86 -8.75 23.94
CA ASP A 230 8.35 -9.57 25.02
C ASP A 230 6.94 -9.11 25.44
N PRO A 231 6.16 -9.95 26.15
CA PRO A 231 4.76 -9.64 26.49
C PRO A 231 4.54 -8.37 27.33
N ASP A 232 5.57 -7.89 28.01
CA ASP A 232 5.52 -6.65 28.81
C ASP A 232 5.95 -5.38 28.04
N GLY A 233 6.23 -5.52 26.73
CA GLY A 233 6.71 -4.45 25.86
C GLY A 233 8.23 -4.22 25.95
N SER A 234 8.96 -5.04 26.70
CA SER A 234 10.43 -4.98 26.77
C SER A 234 11.09 -5.73 25.59
N ASN A 235 12.42 -5.60 25.48
CA ASN A 235 13.24 -6.30 24.49
C ASN A 235 12.77 -6.11 23.04
N VAL A 236 12.34 -4.90 22.69
CA VAL A 236 11.90 -4.58 21.33
C VAL A 236 13.06 -4.74 20.36
N GLU A 237 12.88 -5.56 19.33
CA GLU A 237 13.87 -5.85 18.30
C GLU A 237 13.31 -5.62 16.90
N LEU A 238 14.07 -4.92 16.06
CA LEU A 238 13.74 -4.70 14.64
C LEU A 238 14.05 -5.95 13.83
N VAL A 239 13.04 -6.49 13.12
CA VAL A 239 13.11 -7.77 12.38
C VAL A 239 13.29 -7.55 10.88
N ALA A 240 12.52 -6.65 10.28
CA ALA A 240 12.53 -6.38 8.84
C ALA A 240 12.15 -4.93 8.54
N THR A 241 12.54 -4.43 7.35
CA THR A 241 12.28 -3.06 6.89
C THR A 241 12.00 -3.02 5.39
N GLY A 242 11.78 -1.81 4.86
CA GLY A 242 11.67 -1.59 3.43
C GLY A 242 10.26 -1.80 2.88
N PHE A 243 9.24 -1.74 3.72
CA PHE A 243 7.85 -1.77 3.32
C PHE A 243 7.31 -0.35 3.08
N ARG A 244 6.14 -0.27 2.43
CA ARG A 244 5.37 0.98 2.35
C ARG A 244 4.29 1.01 3.42
N ASN A 245 3.37 0.04 3.39
CA ASN A 245 2.26 -0.08 4.34
C ASN A 245 1.85 -1.54 4.45
N GLU A 246 2.71 -2.32 5.08
CA GLU A 246 2.41 -3.68 5.50
C GLU A 246 1.32 -3.63 6.58
N TYR A 247 0.13 -4.12 6.24
CA TYR A 247 -1.03 -3.92 7.10
C TYR A 247 -1.17 -5.01 8.15
N ASP A 248 -1.00 -6.28 7.75
CA ASP A 248 -1.20 -7.40 8.66
C ASP A 248 -0.12 -8.47 8.52
N LEU A 249 -0.01 -9.34 9.53
CA LEU A 249 1.02 -10.35 9.71
C LEU A 249 0.39 -11.72 9.98
N ALA A 250 0.96 -12.78 9.39
CA ALA A 250 0.52 -14.15 9.70
C ALA A 250 1.68 -15.15 9.61
N PHE A 251 1.74 -16.08 10.56
CA PHE A 251 2.64 -17.23 10.51
C PHE A 251 1.99 -18.43 9.86
N ASN A 252 2.73 -19.11 8.98
CA ASN A 252 2.30 -20.41 8.47
C ASN A 252 2.59 -21.55 9.49
N ALA A 253 2.13 -22.77 9.18
CA ALA A 253 2.36 -23.94 10.03
C ALA A 253 3.84 -24.32 10.20
N ALA A 254 4.74 -23.86 9.32
CA ALA A 254 6.18 -24.06 9.42
C ALA A 254 6.88 -22.97 10.27
N GLY A 255 6.14 -21.99 10.81
CA GLY A 255 6.66 -20.90 11.61
C GLY A 255 7.27 -19.74 10.79
N GLU A 256 7.01 -19.68 9.49
CA GLU A 256 7.46 -18.61 8.61
C GLU A 256 6.46 -17.46 8.60
N LEU A 257 6.96 -16.21 8.65
CA LEU A 257 6.17 -14.99 8.73
C LEU A 257 5.86 -14.42 7.34
N PHE A 258 4.63 -14.00 7.14
CA PHE A 258 4.18 -13.34 5.91
C PHE A 258 3.47 -12.03 6.21
N THR A 259 3.47 -11.13 5.21
CA THR A 259 2.69 -9.89 5.24
C THR A 259 2.18 -9.53 3.85
N TYR A 260 1.09 -8.75 3.78
CA TYR A 260 0.55 -8.17 2.58
C TYR A 260 0.83 -6.66 2.60
N ASP A 261 1.71 -6.21 1.69
CA ASP A 261 2.23 -4.84 1.63
C ASP A 261 1.58 -4.06 0.48
N ALA A 262 1.21 -2.83 0.75
CA ALA A 262 0.70 -1.91 -0.27
C ALA A 262 1.85 -1.29 -1.07
N ASP A 263 1.60 -0.98 -2.34
CA ASP A 263 2.41 0.00 -3.07
C ASP A 263 1.51 1.15 -3.58
N MET A 264 2.09 2.06 -4.35
CA MET A 264 1.47 3.33 -4.70
C MET A 264 0.83 3.27 -6.09
N GLU A 265 -0.50 3.22 -6.17
CA GLU A 265 -1.23 3.25 -7.44
C GLU A 265 -0.97 4.55 -8.23
N TRP A 266 -0.51 5.61 -7.56
CA TRP A 266 -0.18 6.89 -8.19
C TRP A 266 1.04 6.81 -9.11
N ASP A 267 1.87 5.77 -8.92
CA ASP A 267 3.06 5.48 -9.74
C ASP A 267 2.77 4.54 -10.93
N ILE A 268 1.54 4.04 -11.10
CA ILE A 268 1.17 3.17 -12.22
C ILE A 268 1.58 3.83 -13.55
N GLY A 269 2.21 3.04 -14.43
CA GLY A 269 2.71 3.49 -15.73
C GLY A 269 4.14 4.03 -15.69
N THR A 270 4.81 4.04 -14.52
CA THR A 270 6.21 4.41 -14.38
C THR A 270 7.11 3.18 -14.14
N PRO A 271 8.42 3.23 -14.47
CA PRO A 271 9.32 2.09 -14.28
C PRO A 271 9.58 1.71 -12.82
N TRP A 272 9.28 2.57 -11.86
CA TRP A 272 9.41 2.34 -10.42
C TRP A 272 8.11 1.91 -9.75
N TYR A 273 6.98 1.81 -10.47
CA TYR A 273 5.76 1.24 -9.91
C TYR A 273 5.99 -0.18 -9.40
N ARG A 274 5.42 -0.48 -8.24
CA ARG A 274 5.37 -1.83 -7.66
C ARG A 274 3.91 -2.18 -7.36
N PRO A 275 3.45 -3.39 -7.66
CA PRO A 275 2.13 -3.86 -7.28
C PRO A 275 2.05 -4.08 -5.77
N THR A 276 0.83 -4.17 -5.22
CA THR A 276 0.65 -4.75 -3.90
C THR A 276 1.17 -6.19 -3.90
N ARG A 277 1.71 -6.67 -2.79
CA ARG A 277 2.51 -7.90 -2.81
C ARG A 277 2.46 -8.67 -1.50
N VAL A 278 2.49 -9.98 -1.59
CA VAL A 278 2.71 -10.88 -0.46
C VAL A 278 4.20 -11.10 -0.29
N ASN A 279 4.71 -10.82 0.90
CA ASN A 279 6.12 -10.95 1.26
C ASN A 279 6.32 -12.07 2.27
N HIS A 280 7.37 -12.89 2.08
CA HIS A 280 7.91 -13.78 3.10
C HIS A 280 8.94 -13.00 3.93
N VAL A 281 8.63 -12.74 5.17
CA VAL A 281 9.44 -11.90 6.06
C VAL A 281 10.53 -12.72 6.72
N GLN A 282 11.76 -12.54 6.27
CA GLN A 282 12.95 -13.21 6.78
C GLN A 282 13.69 -12.31 7.76
N SER A 283 14.50 -12.90 8.63
CA SER A 283 15.35 -12.15 9.56
C SER A 283 16.30 -11.20 8.82
N GLY A 284 16.30 -9.93 9.17
CA GLY A 284 17.18 -8.92 8.57
C GLY A 284 16.73 -8.41 7.19
N ALA A 285 15.51 -8.76 6.74
CA ALA A 285 15.01 -8.43 5.40
C ALA A 285 14.89 -6.92 5.16
N GLU A 286 15.18 -6.52 3.91
CA GLU A 286 14.96 -5.19 3.33
C GLU A 286 14.15 -5.38 2.04
N PHE A 287 12.91 -4.82 1.97
CA PHE A 287 12.02 -4.99 0.83
C PHE A 287 12.10 -3.86 -0.20
N GLY A 288 13.01 -2.92 -0.02
CA GLY A 288 13.41 -1.95 -1.05
C GLY A 288 12.46 -0.79 -1.27
N TRP A 289 11.54 -0.49 -0.32
CA TRP A 289 10.76 0.73 -0.44
C TRP A 289 11.64 1.98 -0.36
N ARG A 290 11.40 2.90 -1.28
CA ARG A 290 11.94 4.26 -1.30
C ARG A 290 10.88 5.19 -1.87
N ASN A 291 10.92 6.46 -1.51
CA ASN A 291 9.97 7.45 -2.01
C ASN A 291 10.24 7.81 -3.48
N GLY A 292 9.19 8.13 -4.21
CA GLY A 292 9.26 8.61 -5.59
C GLY A 292 9.92 7.62 -6.54
N THR A 293 10.85 8.11 -7.37
CA THR A 293 11.57 7.29 -8.38
C THR A 293 12.56 6.30 -7.79
N GLY A 294 12.67 6.24 -6.46
CA GLY A 294 13.73 5.52 -5.77
C GLY A 294 13.44 4.06 -5.41
N LYS A 295 12.26 3.52 -5.68
CA LYS A 295 11.89 2.14 -5.35
C LYS A 295 12.82 1.13 -6.01
N TRP A 296 13.38 0.20 -5.21
CA TRP A 296 14.32 -0.76 -5.72
C TRP A 296 13.65 -1.85 -6.56
N PRO A 297 14.22 -2.24 -7.69
CA PRO A 297 13.74 -3.38 -8.46
C PRO A 297 13.82 -4.69 -7.66
N ALA A 298 12.89 -5.60 -7.91
CA ALA A 298 12.84 -6.90 -7.23
C ALA A 298 14.07 -7.80 -7.49
N TYR A 299 14.84 -7.51 -8.54
CA TYR A 299 16.06 -8.25 -8.90
C TYR A 299 17.33 -7.76 -8.18
N TYR A 300 17.28 -6.70 -7.38
CA TYR A 300 18.44 -6.25 -6.60
C TYR A 300 18.82 -7.29 -5.54
N GLY A 301 20.07 -7.80 -5.60
CA GLY A 301 20.54 -8.85 -4.69
C GLY A 301 20.70 -8.42 -3.23
N ASP A 302 20.70 -7.11 -2.97
CA ASP A 302 20.76 -6.52 -1.63
C ASP A 302 19.37 -6.26 -1.00
N SER A 303 18.28 -6.69 -1.64
CA SER A 303 16.90 -6.69 -1.12
C SER A 303 16.24 -8.05 -1.25
N VAL A 304 15.08 -8.23 -0.62
CA VAL A 304 14.25 -9.44 -0.71
C VAL A 304 13.11 -9.22 -1.70
N ALA A 305 12.85 -10.20 -2.56
CA ALA A 305 11.75 -10.15 -3.50
C ALA A 305 10.43 -10.62 -2.84
N ALA A 306 9.31 -10.14 -3.37
CA ALA A 306 8.00 -10.66 -2.99
C ALA A 306 7.82 -12.13 -3.41
N VAL A 307 6.99 -12.87 -2.66
CA VAL A 307 6.54 -14.22 -3.01
C VAL A 307 5.54 -14.16 -4.17
N LEU A 308 4.63 -13.18 -4.11
CA LEU A 308 3.59 -12.98 -5.12
C LEU A 308 3.26 -11.50 -5.27
N ASN A 309 3.19 -11.04 -6.51
CA ASN A 309 2.64 -9.73 -6.86
C ASN A 309 1.14 -9.87 -7.13
N ILE A 310 0.31 -9.02 -6.52
CA ILE A 310 -1.15 -9.06 -6.67
C ILE A 310 -1.62 -8.10 -7.76
N GLY A 311 -1.21 -6.84 -7.70
CA GLY A 311 -1.65 -5.79 -8.62
C GLY A 311 -1.99 -4.51 -7.89
N PRO A 312 -2.80 -3.63 -8.48
CA PRO A 312 -3.40 -2.53 -7.74
C PRO A 312 -4.33 -3.07 -6.65
N GLY A 313 -4.33 -2.45 -5.48
CA GLY A 313 -5.17 -2.91 -4.37
C GLY A 313 -4.99 -2.12 -3.09
N SER A 314 -5.73 -2.49 -2.07
CA SER A 314 -5.65 -1.91 -0.72
C SER A 314 -5.59 -3.05 0.31
N PRO A 315 -4.38 -3.52 0.65
CA PRO A 315 -4.16 -4.54 1.66
C PRO A 315 -4.82 -4.21 3.00
N THR A 316 -5.50 -5.21 3.58
CA THR A 316 -6.01 -5.20 4.95
C THR A 316 -5.69 -6.52 5.64
N GLY A 317 -6.62 -7.14 6.39
CA GLY A 317 -6.37 -8.34 7.18
C GLY A 317 -5.84 -9.54 6.38
N ILE A 318 -5.01 -10.36 7.02
CA ILE A 318 -4.54 -11.64 6.49
C ILE A 318 -4.56 -12.74 7.56
N ALA A 319 -4.86 -13.98 7.16
CA ALA A 319 -4.71 -15.14 8.03
C ALA A 319 -4.46 -16.41 7.22
N PHE A 320 -3.65 -17.32 7.78
CA PHE A 320 -3.61 -18.68 7.25
C PHE A 320 -4.87 -19.45 7.62
N GLY A 321 -5.32 -20.34 6.71
CA GLY A 321 -6.45 -21.23 6.96
C GLY A 321 -6.17 -22.37 7.93
N THR A 322 -5.05 -22.31 8.65
CA THR A 322 -4.65 -23.34 9.63
C THR A 322 -5.72 -23.51 10.70
N GLY A 323 -6.21 -24.73 10.87
CA GLY A 323 -7.30 -25.05 11.80
C GLY A 323 -8.71 -24.77 11.27
N ALA A 324 -8.84 -24.24 10.05
CA ALA A 324 -10.14 -24.08 9.42
C ALA A 324 -10.77 -25.43 9.06
N ASN A 325 -12.09 -25.51 9.21
CA ASN A 325 -12.87 -26.68 8.79
C ASN A 325 -13.10 -26.72 7.26
N PHE A 326 -11.99 -26.53 6.52
CA PHE A 326 -11.91 -26.41 5.08
C PHE A 326 -11.11 -27.57 4.47
N PRO A 327 -11.22 -27.86 3.16
CA PRO A 327 -10.31 -28.79 2.49
C PRO A 327 -8.83 -28.42 2.68
N ALA A 328 -7.94 -29.42 2.68
CA ALA A 328 -6.50 -29.25 2.93
C ALA A 328 -5.84 -28.13 2.08
N LYS A 329 -6.29 -27.95 0.83
CA LYS A 329 -5.85 -26.86 -0.05
C LYS A 329 -6.02 -25.50 0.62
N TYR A 330 -7.14 -25.27 1.30
CA TYR A 330 -7.48 -23.99 1.93
C TYR A 330 -6.96 -23.88 3.37
N GLN A 331 -6.76 -25.00 4.07
CA GLN A 331 -6.08 -24.98 5.37
C GLN A 331 -4.62 -24.49 5.26
N ASN A 332 -3.97 -24.76 4.12
CA ASN A 332 -2.59 -24.34 3.85
C ASN A 332 -2.50 -22.99 3.12
N ALA A 333 -3.63 -22.41 2.70
CA ALA A 333 -3.66 -21.14 2.01
C ALA A 333 -3.50 -19.95 2.97
N LEU A 334 -2.86 -18.88 2.50
CA LEU A 334 -2.94 -17.56 3.11
C LEU A 334 -4.13 -16.82 2.51
N PHE A 335 -5.12 -16.48 3.33
CA PHE A 335 -6.20 -15.58 2.93
C PHE A 335 -5.75 -14.15 3.10
N ILE A 336 -5.95 -13.32 2.07
CA ILE A 336 -5.60 -11.90 2.07
C ILE A 336 -6.80 -11.08 1.62
N CYS A 337 -7.03 -9.96 2.31
CA CYS A 337 -8.16 -9.05 2.06
C CYS A 337 -7.74 -7.86 1.20
N ASP A 338 -8.53 -7.55 0.18
CA ASP A 338 -8.41 -6.33 -0.61
C ASP A 338 -9.65 -5.45 -0.41
N TRP A 339 -9.47 -4.36 0.32
CA TRP A 339 -10.54 -3.43 0.69
C TRP A 339 -11.10 -2.67 -0.52
N SER A 340 -10.26 -2.32 -1.49
CA SER A 340 -10.65 -1.51 -2.65
C SER A 340 -11.44 -2.29 -3.69
N TYR A 341 -11.11 -3.56 -3.88
CA TYR A 341 -11.72 -4.39 -4.92
C TYR A 341 -12.81 -5.33 -4.39
N GLY A 342 -13.00 -5.39 -3.08
CA GLY A 342 -14.01 -6.24 -2.47
C GLY A 342 -13.73 -7.73 -2.70
N VAL A 343 -12.50 -8.16 -2.39
CA VAL A 343 -12.03 -9.54 -2.63
C VAL A 343 -11.28 -10.07 -1.42
N ILE A 344 -11.55 -11.30 -1.06
CA ILE A 344 -10.67 -12.14 -0.26
C ILE A 344 -10.00 -13.12 -1.24
N TYR A 345 -8.68 -13.08 -1.36
CA TYR A 345 -7.92 -14.03 -2.16
C TYR A 345 -7.47 -15.20 -1.28
N ALA A 346 -7.44 -16.42 -1.85
CA ALA A 346 -6.71 -17.55 -1.29
C ALA A 346 -5.38 -17.67 -2.04
N VAL A 347 -4.27 -17.50 -1.31
CA VAL A 347 -2.90 -17.56 -1.83
C VAL A 347 -2.30 -18.92 -1.46
N HIS A 348 -2.04 -19.73 -2.48
CA HIS A 348 -1.55 -21.10 -2.34
C HIS A 348 -0.02 -21.10 -2.41
N MET A 349 0.61 -21.29 -1.26
CA MET A 349 2.07 -21.30 -1.11
C MET A 349 2.69 -22.63 -1.55
N GLN A 350 3.84 -22.56 -2.23
CA GLN A 350 4.69 -23.70 -2.56
C GLN A 350 6.12 -23.42 -2.09
N ALA A 351 6.66 -24.29 -1.26
CA ALA A 351 8.03 -24.17 -0.80
C ALA A 351 9.02 -24.30 -1.97
N GLN A 352 9.92 -23.32 -2.12
CA GLN A 352 10.94 -23.28 -3.14
C GLN A 352 12.28 -22.86 -2.53
N GLY A 353 13.22 -23.83 -2.41
CA GLY A 353 14.47 -23.57 -1.70
C GLY A 353 14.21 -23.14 -0.27
N ALA A 354 14.84 -22.06 0.17
CA ALA A 354 14.68 -21.50 1.51
C ALA A 354 13.54 -20.49 1.64
N THR A 355 12.69 -20.33 0.62
CA THR A 355 11.53 -19.44 0.59
C THR A 355 10.33 -20.10 -0.09
N TYR A 356 9.41 -19.33 -0.63
CA TYR A 356 8.18 -19.80 -1.27
C TYR A 356 7.94 -19.10 -2.62
N THR A 357 7.17 -19.77 -3.47
CA THR A 357 6.42 -19.19 -4.57
C THR A 357 4.93 -19.37 -4.27
N ALA A 358 4.06 -18.63 -4.97
CA ALA A 358 2.64 -18.75 -4.75
C ALA A 358 1.82 -18.47 -6.00
N GLU A 359 0.60 -19.02 -6.02
CA GLU A 359 -0.48 -18.70 -6.93
C GLU A 359 -1.69 -18.25 -6.12
N MET A 360 -2.59 -17.47 -6.71
CA MET A 360 -3.80 -16.99 -6.04
C MET A 360 -5.05 -17.28 -6.82
N GLU A 361 -6.18 -17.37 -6.10
CA GLU A 361 -7.53 -17.35 -6.67
C GLU A 361 -8.43 -16.42 -5.87
N SER A 362 -9.46 -15.85 -6.50
CA SER A 362 -10.50 -15.11 -5.80
C SER A 362 -11.36 -16.09 -5.01
N PHE A 363 -11.28 -16.03 -3.67
CA PHE A 363 -11.97 -16.97 -2.77
C PHE A 363 -13.40 -16.50 -2.46
N VAL A 364 -13.55 -15.25 -2.02
CA VAL A 364 -14.84 -14.58 -1.82
C VAL A 364 -14.79 -13.22 -2.48
N THR A 365 -15.83 -12.86 -3.24
CA THR A 365 -15.97 -11.54 -3.84
C THR A 365 -17.38 -11.01 -3.67
N ALA A 366 -17.53 -9.71 -3.47
CA ALA A 366 -18.79 -8.99 -3.57
C ALA A 366 -18.52 -7.53 -3.95
N ALA A 367 -19.55 -6.83 -4.39
CA ALA A 367 -19.47 -5.41 -4.70
C ALA A 367 -20.77 -4.71 -4.22
N PRO A 368 -20.68 -3.88 -3.16
CA PRO A 368 -19.49 -3.57 -2.36
C PRO A 368 -19.09 -4.70 -1.39
N MET A 369 -17.82 -4.76 -1.01
CA MET A 369 -17.32 -5.56 0.10
C MET A 369 -16.01 -4.93 0.62
N PRO A 370 -16.07 -3.81 1.36
CA PRO A 370 -14.88 -3.19 1.92
C PRO A 370 -14.36 -4.02 3.12
N VAL A 371 -13.73 -5.16 2.80
CA VAL A 371 -13.26 -6.12 3.78
C VAL A 371 -12.08 -5.57 4.57
N THR A 372 -12.18 -5.54 5.90
CA THR A 372 -11.19 -4.93 6.78
C THR A 372 -10.29 -5.96 7.46
N ASP A 373 -10.86 -7.06 7.94
CA ASP A 373 -10.10 -8.06 8.69
C ASP A 373 -10.78 -9.44 8.61
N LEU A 374 -10.01 -10.50 8.91
CA LEU A 374 -10.51 -11.86 8.97
C LEU A 374 -9.79 -12.71 10.01
N VAL A 375 -10.51 -13.66 10.60
CA VAL A 375 -9.98 -14.59 11.58
C VAL A 375 -10.55 -16.00 11.38
N VAL A 376 -9.75 -17.04 11.59
CA VAL A 376 -10.25 -18.42 11.73
C VAL A 376 -10.57 -18.65 13.20
N ARG A 377 -11.82 -18.96 13.51
CA ARG A 377 -12.25 -19.19 14.89
C ARG A 377 -11.98 -20.66 15.27
N PRO A 378 -11.14 -20.93 16.29
CA PRO A 378 -10.73 -22.32 16.60
C PRO A 378 -11.86 -23.24 17.07
N GLN A 379 -12.97 -22.69 17.63
CA GLN A 379 -14.06 -23.46 18.23
C GLN A 379 -14.93 -24.17 17.19
N ASP A 380 -15.09 -23.60 16.00
CA ASP A 380 -15.89 -24.14 14.89
C ASP A 380 -15.07 -24.36 13.61
N GLY A 381 -13.87 -23.81 13.54
CA GLY A 381 -13.04 -23.84 12.33
C GLY A 381 -13.62 -23.03 11.17
N GLU A 382 -14.54 -22.09 11.42
CA GLU A 382 -15.08 -21.21 10.40
C GLU A 382 -14.22 -19.95 10.26
N LEU A 383 -14.20 -19.38 9.05
CA LEU A 383 -13.52 -18.13 8.78
C LEU A 383 -14.53 -16.98 8.91
N TYR A 384 -14.25 -16.07 9.84
CA TYR A 384 -15.04 -14.85 10.04
C TYR A 384 -14.33 -13.66 9.43
N PHE A 385 -15.09 -12.77 8.78
CA PHE A 385 -14.53 -11.53 8.24
C PHE A 385 -15.47 -10.36 8.49
N ALA A 386 -14.89 -9.17 8.72
CA ALA A 386 -15.61 -7.92 8.84
C ALA A 386 -15.51 -7.10 7.55
N VAL A 387 -16.59 -6.42 7.21
CA VAL A 387 -16.58 -5.33 6.25
C VAL A 387 -16.79 -4.01 6.97
N GLY A 388 -16.15 -2.94 6.50
CA GLY A 388 -16.21 -1.63 7.16
C GLY A 388 -15.03 -0.74 6.78
N GLY A 389 -14.60 0.07 7.72
CA GLY A 389 -13.52 1.03 7.53
C GLY A 389 -13.97 2.30 6.82
N ARG A 390 -13.25 3.40 7.01
CA ARG A 390 -13.55 4.71 6.43
C ARG A 390 -15.01 5.14 6.56
N ARG A 391 -15.67 4.71 7.67
CA ARG A 391 -17.06 5.00 8.02
C ARG A 391 -18.10 4.46 7.02
N THR A 392 -17.74 3.44 6.25
CA THR A 392 -18.68 2.70 5.41
C THR A 392 -19.61 1.83 6.27
N ALA A 393 -20.68 1.34 5.67
CA ALA A 393 -21.56 0.34 6.29
C ALA A 393 -20.74 -0.89 6.71
N SER A 394 -21.08 -1.46 7.87
CA SER A 394 -20.28 -2.51 8.51
C SER A 394 -21.13 -3.72 8.91
N ALA A 395 -20.59 -4.90 8.69
CA ALA A 395 -21.18 -6.18 9.09
C ALA A 395 -20.11 -7.25 9.32
N LEU A 396 -20.46 -8.23 10.14
CA LEU A 396 -19.68 -9.43 10.39
C LEU A 396 -20.30 -10.60 9.59
N TYR A 397 -19.47 -11.27 8.81
CA TYR A 397 -19.82 -12.45 8.03
C TYR A 397 -19.01 -13.66 8.45
N ARG A 398 -19.47 -14.86 8.07
CA ARG A 398 -18.69 -16.11 8.19
C ARG A 398 -18.73 -16.88 6.89
N VAL A 399 -17.65 -17.60 6.61
CA VAL A 399 -17.51 -18.52 5.48
C VAL A 399 -17.57 -19.94 6.01
N LYS A 400 -18.46 -20.75 5.44
CA LYS A 400 -18.66 -22.18 5.73
C LYS A 400 -18.31 -23.02 4.51
N TYR A 401 -17.71 -24.18 4.76
CA TYR A 401 -17.57 -25.19 3.72
C TYR A 401 -18.76 -26.13 3.74
N THR A 402 -19.49 -26.20 2.64
CA THR A 402 -20.68 -27.06 2.45
C THR A 402 -20.43 -28.16 1.41
N GLY A 403 -19.21 -28.26 0.88
CA GLY A 403 -18.83 -29.28 -0.08
C GLY A 403 -18.58 -30.66 0.55
N SER A 404 -18.11 -31.60 -0.30
CA SER A 404 -17.92 -33.01 0.11
C SER A 404 -16.48 -33.44 0.30
N GLU A 405 -15.49 -32.54 0.11
CA GLU A 405 -14.09 -32.89 0.35
C GLU A 405 -13.80 -33.00 1.85
N SER A 406 -12.76 -33.79 2.20
CA SER A 406 -12.35 -33.93 3.59
C SER A 406 -11.83 -32.60 4.17
N THR A 407 -12.34 -32.26 5.34
CA THR A 407 -11.87 -31.13 6.15
C THR A 407 -10.97 -31.58 7.31
N ALA A 408 -10.51 -32.84 7.32
CA ALA A 408 -9.55 -33.32 8.30
C ALA A 408 -8.29 -32.43 8.30
N PRO A 409 -7.62 -32.24 9.44
CA PRO A 409 -6.40 -31.43 9.53
C PRO A 409 -5.38 -31.81 8.45
N SER A 410 -4.85 -30.80 7.76
CA SER A 410 -3.87 -31.00 6.71
C SER A 410 -2.58 -31.60 7.29
N THR A 411 -2.07 -32.66 6.64
CA THR A 411 -0.77 -33.26 6.95
C THR A 411 0.27 -32.97 5.86
N SER A 412 0.04 -31.95 5.04
CA SER A 412 0.98 -31.57 3.99
C SER A 412 2.33 -31.20 4.59
N VAL A 413 3.38 -31.81 4.09
CA VAL A 413 4.76 -31.54 4.48
C VAL A 413 5.53 -31.12 3.25
N ASP A 414 6.32 -30.08 3.39
CA ASP A 414 7.21 -29.61 2.32
C ASP A 414 8.25 -30.66 1.95
N ALA A 415 8.77 -30.59 0.72
CA ALA A 415 9.83 -31.46 0.26
C ALA A 415 11.08 -31.35 1.17
N GLU A 416 11.77 -32.49 1.43
CA GLU A 416 12.96 -32.53 2.29
C GLU A 416 14.02 -31.50 1.89
N ALA A 417 14.20 -31.27 0.59
CA ALA A 417 15.16 -30.30 0.08
C ALA A 417 14.79 -28.85 0.50
N ALA A 418 13.50 -28.48 0.51
CA ALA A 418 13.05 -27.18 0.96
C ALA A 418 13.19 -27.01 2.47
N ILE A 419 12.90 -28.06 3.23
CA ILE A 419 13.11 -28.08 4.68
C ILE A 419 14.60 -27.90 5.00
N ALA A 420 15.48 -28.63 4.32
CA ALA A 420 16.93 -28.49 4.50
C ALA A 420 17.45 -27.08 4.16
N ALA A 421 16.94 -26.49 3.09
CA ALA A 421 17.31 -25.14 2.68
C ALA A 421 16.85 -24.09 3.73
N ARG A 422 15.62 -24.19 4.25
CA ARG A 422 15.13 -23.35 5.34
C ARG A 422 15.94 -23.52 6.62
N ASN A 423 16.27 -24.74 6.99
CA ASN A 423 17.09 -25.00 8.18
C ASN A 423 18.48 -24.35 8.06
N LEU A 424 19.11 -24.39 6.87
CA LEU A 424 20.38 -23.70 6.62
C LEU A 424 20.20 -22.16 6.72
N ARG A 425 19.10 -21.63 6.19
CA ARG A 425 18.78 -20.19 6.34
C ARG A 425 18.59 -19.83 7.82
N HIS A 426 17.80 -20.57 8.58
CA HIS A 426 17.60 -20.33 10.01
C HIS A 426 18.91 -20.42 10.80
N GLN A 427 19.81 -21.34 10.43
CA GLN A 427 21.13 -21.40 11.04
C GLN A 427 21.96 -20.15 10.77
N LEU A 428 21.91 -19.59 9.56
CA LEU A 428 22.55 -18.31 9.22
C LEU A 428 21.88 -17.13 9.95
N GLU A 429 20.54 -17.12 10.01
CA GLU A 429 19.74 -16.10 10.69
C GLU A 429 19.98 -16.10 12.22
N SER A 430 20.35 -17.23 12.82
CA SER A 430 20.69 -17.26 14.24
C SER A 430 21.90 -16.42 14.61
N PHE A 431 22.71 -16.02 13.64
CA PHE A 431 23.85 -15.09 13.84
C PHE A 431 23.50 -13.63 13.58
N HIS A 432 22.25 -13.30 13.24
CA HIS A 432 21.85 -11.93 13.03
C HIS A 432 21.68 -11.18 14.36
N GLY A 433 22.02 -9.90 14.39
CA GLY A 433 21.84 -9.03 15.55
C GLY A 433 22.99 -9.04 16.57
N HIS A 434 23.97 -9.93 16.48
CA HIS A 434 25.07 -10.02 17.43
C HIS A 434 26.38 -10.50 16.78
N ALA A 435 27.49 -10.31 17.48
CA ALA A 435 28.78 -10.80 17.05
C ALA A 435 28.99 -12.25 17.53
N ASP A 436 29.32 -13.15 16.59
CA ASP A 436 29.66 -14.54 16.84
C ASP A 436 30.68 -15.01 15.80
N ALA A 437 31.85 -15.48 16.22
CA ALA A 437 32.93 -15.91 15.33
C ALA A 437 32.56 -17.14 14.48
N ASP A 438 31.66 -18.00 14.95
CA ASP A 438 31.19 -19.19 14.25
C ASP A 438 30.32 -18.83 13.02
N ALA A 439 29.77 -17.61 12.96
CA ALA A 439 29.05 -17.09 11.81
C ALA A 439 29.94 -17.02 10.54
N ILE A 440 31.21 -16.66 10.70
CA ILE A 440 32.12 -16.32 9.59
C ILE A 440 32.31 -17.49 8.61
N PRO A 441 32.76 -18.68 9.06
CA PRO A 441 32.98 -19.79 8.13
C PRO A 441 31.70 -20.24 7.44
N LEU A 442 30.58 -20.30 8.15
CA LEU A 442 29.30 -20.69 7.57
C LEU A 442 28.80 -19.67 6.54
N ALA A 443 28.87 -18.39 6.87
CA ALA A 443 28.41 -17.33 5.99
C ALA A 443 29.30 -17.24 4.72
N LEU A 444 30.63 -17.25 4.84
CA LEU A 444 31.54 -17.24 3.69
C LEU A 444 31.30 -18.42 2.75
N ALA A 445 31.03 -19.62 3.29
CA ALA A 445 30.71 -20.80 2.49
C ALA A 445 29.38 -20.68 1.71
N ASN A 446 28.49 -19.77 2.10
CA ASN A 446 27.14 -19.61 1.52
C ASN A 446 26.93 -18.31 0.73
N LEU A 447 27.94 -17.44 0.61
CA LEU A 447 27.82 -16.23 -0.21
C LEU A 447 27.64 -16.53 -1.71
N GLY A 448 28.11 -17.68 -2.20
CA GLY A 448 27.93 -18.16 -3.57
C GLY A 448 26.78 -19.17 -3.74
N ASN A 449 25.95 -19.40 -2.72
CA ASN A 449 24.86 -20.37 -2.79
C ASN A 449 23.92 -20.03 -3.96
N SER A 450 23.41 -21.05 -4.67
CA SER A 450 22.47 -20.86 -5.78
C SER A 450 21.12 -20.28 -5.31
N ASP A 451 20.72 -20.54 -4.07
CA ASP A 451 19.53 -19.95 -3.43
C ASP A 451 19.85 -18.51 -2.98
N ARG A 452 19.15 -17.54 -3.60
CA ARG A 452 19.30 -16.10 -3.29
C ARG A 452 19.01 -15.80 -1.83
N THR A 453 18.04 -16.48 -1.23
CA THR A 453 17.60 -16.26 0.14
C THR A 453 18.67 -16.67 1.14
N ILE A 454 19.35 -17.81 0.87
CA ILE A 454 20.51 -18.27 1.66
C ILE A 454 21.68 -17.30 1.51
N ARG A 455 21.97 -16.80 0.29
CA ARG A 455 23.03 -15.79 0.08
C ARG A 455 22.73 -14.51 0.86
N PHE A 456 21.45 -14.06 0.86
CA PHE A 456 21.01 -12.89 1.59
C PHE A 456 21.25 -13.06 3.10
N ALA A 457 20.79 -14.18 3.69
CA ALA A 457 20.98 -14.48 5.11
C ALA A 457 22.49 -14.56 5.48
N ALA A 458 23.31 -15.21 4.64
CA ALA A 458 24.76 -15.29 4.82
C ALA A 458 25.43 -13.91 4.82
N ARG A 459 25.02 -13.03 3.90
CA ARG A 459 25.53 -11.64 3.84
C ARG A 459 25.15 -10.86 5.10
N ILE A 460 23.88 -10.92 5.56
CA ILE A 460 23.45 -10.24 6.79
C ILE A 460 24.23 -10.77 8.00
N ALA A 461 24.45 -12.09 8.10
CA ALA A 461 25.26 -12.68 9.18
C ALA A 461 26.67 -12.07 9.21
N LEU A 462 27.34 -11.88 8.06
CA LEU A 462 28.65 -11.21 7.99
C LEU A 462 28.59 -9.72 8.36
N GLU A 463 27.55 -9.02 7.93
CA GLU A 463 27.40 -7.58 8.22
C GLU A 463 27.27 -7.28 9.72
N HIS A 464 26.85 -8.26 10.54
CA HIS A 464 26.82 -8.19 12.00
C HIS A 464 28.17 -8.49 12.65
N GLN A 465 29.13 -9.09 11.92
CA GLN A 465 30.45 -9.39 12.47
C GLN A 465 31.41 -8.20 12.33
N PRO A 466 32.39 -8.06 13.22
CA PRO A 466 33.47 -7.09 13.05
C PRO A 466 34.18 -7.32 11.70
N VAL A 467 34.21 -6.31 10.84
CA VAL A 467 34.67 -6.44 9.44
C VAL A 467 36.10 -7.00 9.34
N GLU A 468 36.97 -6.63 10.29
CA GLU A 468 38.37 -7.08 10.28
C GLU A 468 38.52 -8.60 10.51
N SER A 469 37.52 -9.26 11.09
CA SER A 469 37.55 -10.70 11.33
C SER A 469 37.28 -11.57 10.09
N TRP A 470 36.61 -11.04 9.07
CA TRP A 470 36.22 -11.80 7.88
C TRP A 470 36.67 -11.21 6.54
N ARG A 471 36.98 -9.92 6.51
CA ARG A 471 37.32 -9.16 5.30
C ARG A 471 38.41 -9.82 4.46
N ALA A 472 39.53 -10.25 5.08
CA ALA A 472 40.66 -10.85 4.37
C ALA A 472 40.25 -12.18 3.67
N ALA A 473 39.54 -13.06 4.39
CA ALA A 473 39.06 -14.32 3.84
C ALA A 473 38.02 -14.13 2.73
N ALA A 474 37.14 -13.14 2.89
CA ALA A 474 36.14 -12.80 1.89
C ALA A 474 36.74 -12.33 0.57
N LEU A 475 37.84 -11.54 0.65
CA LEU A 475 38.54 -11.07 -0.54
C LEU A 475 39.28 -12.18 -1.31
N GLU A 476 39.51 -13.35 -0.74
CA GLU A 476 40.09 -14.51 -1.44
C GLU A 476 39.07 -15.33 -2.22
N LEU A 477 37.78 -15.07 -2.08
CA LEU A 477 36.75 -15.76 -2.84
C LEU A 477 36.81 -15.40 -4.33
N THR A 478 36.59 -16.40 -5.19
CA THR A 478 36.68 -16.26 -6.65
C THR A 478 35.40 -16.67 -7.39
N ASP A 479 34.46 -17.33 -6.70
CA ASP A 479 33.13 -17.62 -7.26
C ASP A 479 32.42 -16.29 -7.60
N PRO A 480 31.81 -16.13 -8.78
CA PRO A 480 31.22 -14.86 -9.19
C PRO A 480 30.11 -14.37 -8.23
N LEU A 481 29.20 -15.26 -7.80
CA LEU A 481 28.12 -14.88 -6.88
C LEU A 481 28.66 -14.55 -5.50
N ALA A 482 29.63 -15.33 -5.00
CA ALA A 482 30.28 -15.05 -3.72
C ALA A 482 30.98 -13.68 -3.75
N LEU A 483 31.73 -13.38 -4.79
CA LEU A 483 32.46 -12.12 -4.96
C LEU A 483 31.51 -10.91 -5.02
N ILE A 484 30.39 -11.04 -5.74
CA ILE A 484 29.33 -10.02 -5.81
C ILE A 484 28.74 -9.76 -4.40
N ASN A 485 28.43 -10.82 -3.63
CA ASN A 485 27.90 -10.67 -2.28
C ASN A 485 28.94 -10.13 -1.28
N VAL A 486 30.22 -10.43 -1.46
CA VAL A 486 31.32 -9.77 -0.74
C VAL A 486 31.34 -8.26 -1.03
N ALA A 487 31.15 -7.88 -2.30
CA ALA A 487 31.11 -6.47 -2.67
C ALA A 487 29.89 -5.76 -2.03
N TYR A 488 28.73 -6.40 -1.97
CA TYR A 488 27.57 -5.88 -1.24
C TYR A 488 27.90 -5.70 0.25
N ALA A 489 28.38 -6.75 0.93
CA ALA A 489 28.67 -6.71 2.35
C ALA A 489 29.69 -5.62 2.71
N LEU A 490 30.85 -5.57 2.01
CA LEU A 490 31.90 -4.59 2.26
C LEU A 490 31.46 -3.14 1.94
N SER A 491 30.60 -2.95 0.93
CA SER A 491 29.99 -1.66 0.63
C SER A 491 29.07 -1.22 1.77
N ARG A 492 28.20 -2.10 2.26
CA ARG A 492 27.23 -1.81 3.33
C ARG A 492 27.91 -1.54 4.67
N VAL A 493 29.00 -2.21 4.99
CA VAL A 493 29.81 -1.89 6.19
C VAL A 493 30.79 -0.71 5.99
N ARG A 494 30.80 -0.08 4.79
CA ARG A 494 31.60 1.08 4.40
C ARG A 494 33.11 0.84 4.52
N SER A 495 33.59 -0.32 4.08
CA SER A 495 35.03 -0.64 4.04
C SER A 495 35.71 0.06 2.84
N THR A 496 35.91 1.39 2.97
CA THR A 496 36.43 2.24 1.88
C THR A 496 37.81 1.82 1.36
N GLN A 497 38.64 1.23 2.22
CA GLN A 497 39.96 0.72 1.85
C GLN A 497 39.93 -0.43 0.83
N ASP A 498 38.81 -1.11 0.66
CA ASP A 498 38.64 -2.27 -0.21
C ASP A 498 38.08 -1.91 -1.59
N GLN A 499 37.67 -0.67 -1.83
CA GLN A 499 37.03 -0.26 -3.06
C GLN A 499 37.82 -0.63 -4.31
N SER A 500 39.10 -0.28 -4.37
CA SER A 500 39.95 -0.57 -5.55
C SER A 500 40.15 -2.05 -5.76
N ALA A 501 40.36 -2.84 -4.71
CA ALA A 501 40.55 -4.28 -4.82
C ALA A 501 39.27 -4.97 -5.31
N LEU A 502 38.12 -4.60 -4.75
CA LEU A 502 36.82 -5.13 -5.18
C LEU A 502 36.50 -4.76 -6.63
N GLN A 503 36.67 -3.48 -6.99
CA GLN A 503 36.44 -3.00 -8.34
C GLN A 503 37.25 -3.81 -9.36
N SER A 504 38.54 -3.97 -9.11
CA SER A 504 39.45 -4.74 -10.01
C SER A 504 39.08 -6.24 -10.07
N LYS A 505 38.59 -6.85 -8.97
CA LYS A 505 38.12 -8.24 -8.98
C LYS A 505 36.81 -8.39 -9.77
N LEU A 506 35.84 -7.49 -9.58
CA LEU A 506 34.57 -7.50 -10.31
C LEU A 506 34.78 -7.30 -11.81
N CYS A 507 35.70 -6.41 -12.22
CA CYS A 507 36.01 -6.19 -13.64
C CYS A 507 36.65 -7.39 -14.34
N LYS A 508 37.18 -8.37 -13.58
CA LYS A 508 37.74 -9.62 -14.16
C LYS A 508 36.67 -10.67 -14.47
N LEU A 509 35.46 -10.49 -13.99
CA LEU A 509 34.37 -11.39 -14.34
C LEU A 509 33.95 -11.18 -15.79
N ASP A 510 33.84 -12.26 -16.56
CA ASP A 510 33.38 -12.20 -17.94
C ASP A 510 31.86 -11.97 -17.99
N PHE A 511 31.45 -10.69 -18.08
CA PHE A 511 30.04 -10.25 -18.10
C PHE A 511 29.23 -11.01 -19.15
N GLY A 512 29.81 -11.31 -20.33
CA GLY A 512 29.11 -11.98 -21.41
C GLY A 512 28.72 -13.43 -21.10
N SER A 513 29.51 -14.12 -20.28
CA SER A 513 29.29 -15.53 -19.92
C SER A 513 28.33 -15.71 -18.72
N LEU A 514 28.07 -14.65 -17.94
CA LEU A 514 27.21 -14.74 -16.74
C LEU A 514 25.72 -14.89 -17.10
N PRO A 515 24.95 -15.62 -16.30
CA PRO A 515 23.49 -15.63 -16.39
C PRO A 515 22.90 -14.21 -16.19
N ILE A 516 21.74 -13.92 -16.77
CA ILE A 516 21.09 -12.59 -16.70
C ILE A 516 20.94 -12.09 -15.25
N ALA A 517 20.51 -12.94 -14.33
CA ALA A 517 20.36 -12.57 -12.91
C ALA A 517 21.72 -12.14 -12.30
N THR A 518 22.79 -12.88 -12.59
CA THR A 518 24.15 -12.57 -12.09
C THR A 518 24.72 -11.29 -12.74
N ARG A 519 24.39 -11.02 -14.03
CA ARG A 519 24.75 -9.73 -14.67
C ARG A 519 24.11 -8.54 -13.95
N LEU A 520 22.82 -8.65 -13.60
CA LEU A 520 22.11 -7.60 -12.85
C LEU A 520 22.74 -7.40 -11.46
N GLU A 521 23.04 -8.48 -10.75
CA GLU A 521 23.70 -8.41 -9.45
C GLU A 521 25.11 -7.81 -9.57
N LEU A 522 25.87 -8.11 -10.63
CA LEU A 522 27.21 -7.52 -10.88
C LEU A 522 27.14 -6.02 -11.16
N ILE A 523 26.18 -5.56 -11.99
CA ILE A 523 26.00 -4.13 -12.24
C ILE A 523 25.64 -3.43 -10.93
N ARG A 524 24.71 -4.01 -10.15
CA ARG A 524 24.33 -3.46 -8.83
C ARG A 524 25.52 -3.40 -7.88
N ALA A 525 26.42 -4.39 -7.89
CA ALA A 525 27.63 -4.40 -7.08
C ALA A 525 28.55 -3.22 -7.41
N HIS A 526 28.81 -2.96 -8.71
CA HIS A 526 29.56 -1.79 -9.14
C HIS A 526 28.90 -0.49 -8.65
N ASN A 527 27.59 -0.36 -8.86
CA ASN A 527 26.83 0.83 -8.46
C ASN A 527 26.92 1.04 -6.95
N LEU A 528 26.74 0.00 -6.14
CA LEU A 528 26.78 0.09 -4.70
C LEU A 528 28.18 0.46 -4.14
N LEU A 529 29.25 -0.05 -4.78
CA LEU A 529 30.62 0.37 -4.47
C LEU A 529 30.78 1.88 -4.59
N TRP A 530 30.31 2.47 -5.68
CA TRP A 530 30.46 3.92 -5.90
C TRP A 530 29.57 4.75 -4.99
N ILE A 531 28.36 4.29 -4.74
CA ILE A 531 27.41 4.97 -3.84
C ILE A 531 27.94 5.00 -2.41
N ARG A 532 28.51 3.90 -1.94
CA ARG A 532 28.86 3.71 -0.53
C ARG A 532 30.31 4.00 -0.20
N LEU A 533 31.23 3.74 -1.14
CA LEU A 533 32.68 3.82 -0.89
C LEU A 533 33.33 4.99 -1.65
N GLY A 534 32.63 5.62 -2.60
CA GLY A 534 33.07 6.78 -3.34
C GLY A 534 33.09 6.58 -4.85
N ALA A 535 33.03 7.67 -5.63
CA ALA A 535 33.05 7.63 -7.09
C ALA A 535 34.27 6.91 -7.64
N PRO A 536 34.17 6.27 -8.82
CA PRO A 536 35.33 5.57 -9.45
C PRO A 536 36.37 6.57 -9.90
N THR A 537 37.65 6.20 -9.76
CA THR A 537 38.78 6.96 -10.37
C THR A 537 38.70 6.89 -11.89
N PRO A 538 39.44 7.73 -12.66
CA PRO A 538 39.49 7.64 -14.11
C PRO A 538 39.93 6.27 -14.61
N GLU A 539 40.87 5.62 -13.93
CA GLU A 539 41.38 4.28 -14.23
C GLU A 539 40.29 3.22 -14.00
N GLN A 540 39.65 3.25 -12.84
CA GLN A 540 38.54 2.36 -12.49
C GLN A 540 37.35 2.54 -13.45
N ARG A 541 37.03 3.79 -13.84
CA ARG A 541 36.03 4.08 -14.87
C ARG A 541 36.37 3.40 -16.19
N THR A 542 37.66 3.46 -16.61
CA THR A 542 38.11 2.83 -17.85
C THR A 542 37.99 1.30 -17.81
N GLU A 543 38.33 0.67 -16.68
CA GLU A 543 38.19 -0.78 -16.49
C GLU A 543 36.70 -1.22 -16.57
N VAL A 544 35.80 -0.50 -15.95
CA VAL A 544 34.37 -0.85 -15.99
C VAL A 544 33.77 -0.62 -17.38
N LEU A 545 34.14 0.46 -18.06
CA LEU A 545 33.70 0.69 -19.43
C LEU A 545 34.19 -0.41 -20.36
N ALA A 546 35.41 -0.91 -20.17
CA ALA A 546 35.93 -2.05 -20.96
C ALA A 546 35.10 -3.34 -20.74
N GLN A 547 34.54 -3.54 -19.54
CA GLN A 547 33.68 -4.68 -19.23
C GLN A 547 32.22 -4.51 -19.72
N LEU A 548 31.61 -3.33 -19.54
CA LEU A 548 30.15 -3.14 -19.65
C LEU A 548 29.73 -2.42 -20.94
N ASP A 549 30.54 -1.51 -21.51
CA ASP A 549 30.08 -0.63 -22.59
C ASP A 549 29.66 -1.37 -23.84
N GLY A 550 30.41 -2.42 -24.22
CA GLY A 550 30.08 -3.27 -25.36
C GLY A 550 28.85 -4.17 -25.18
N ALA A 551 28.33 -4.28 -23.95
CA ALA A 551 27.15 -5.07 -23.67
C ALA A 551 25.82 -4.27 -23.80
N PHE A 552 25.89 -2.97 -24.00
CA PHE A 552 24.72 -2.12 -24.26
C PHE A 552 24.62 -1.78 -25.76
N PRO A 553 23.44 -1.98 -26.42
CA PRO A 553 22.23 -2.54 -25.85
C PRO A 553 22.24 -4.08 -25.72
N SER A 554 21.67 -4.60 -24.66
CA SER A 554 21.43 -6.02 -24.45
C SER A 554 20.06 -6.44 -24.96
N GLN A 555 19.88 -7.72 -25.30
CA GLN A 555 18.56 -8.26 -25.63
C GLN A 555 17.64 -8.40 -24.40
N ALA A 556 18.20 -8.39 -23.18
CA ALA A 556 17.42 -8.45 -21.95
C ALA A 556 17.07 -7.03 -21.45
N GLY A 557 15.80 -6.65 -21.49
CA GLY A 557 15.34 -5.31 -21.14
C GLY A 557 15.76 -4.86 -19.74
N MET A 558 15.70 -5.75 -18.74
CA MET A 558 16.18 -5.43 -17.37
C MET A 558 17.67 -5.10 -17.34
N VAL A 559 18.50 -5.81 -18.12
CA VAL A 559 19.94 -5.52 -18.20
C VAL A 559 20.18 -4.19 -18.91
N ASN A 560 19.39 -3.86 -19.94
CA ASN A 560 19.44 -2.55 -20.61
C ASN A 560 19.12 -1.40 -19.66
N ARG A 561 18.11 -1.55 -18.78
CA ARG A 561 17.78 -0.52 -17.78
C ARG A 561 18.98 -0.23 -16.87
N GLU A 562 19.62 -1.26 -16.31
CA GLU A 562 20.75 -1.08 -15.41
C GLU A 562 22.00 -0.58 -16.13
N LEU A 563 22.29 -1.09 -17.36
CA LEU A 563 23.40 -0.60 -18.16
C LEU A 563 23.22 0.86 -18.56
N ALA A 564 22.02 1.28 -18.99
CA ALA A 564 21.75 2.68 -19.34
C ALA A 564 22.05 3.61 -18.16
N ALA A 565 21.52 3.31 -16.97
CA ALA A 565 21.78 4.12 -15.77
C ALA A 565 23.28 4.17 -15.42
N THR A 566 23.95 3.03 -15.46
CA THR A 566 25.38 2.90 -15.12
C THR A 566 26.27 3.62 -16.13
N LEU A 567 26.03 3.42 -17.45
CA LEU A 567 26.82 4.04 -18.52
C LEU A 567 26.56 5.55 -18.65
N CYS A 568 25.34 6.04 -18.37
CA CYS A 568 25.05 7.47 -18.25
C CYS A 568 25.84 8.10 -17.09
N TYR A 569 25.83 7.46 -15.91
CA TYR A 569 26.60 7.91 -14.74
C TYR A 569 28.12 7.97 -15.06
N LEU A 570 28.62 7.00 -15.77
CA LEU A 570 30.03 6.94 -16.19
C LEU A 570 30.36 7.86 -17.37
N ASN A 571 29.39 8.54 -17.97
CA ASN A 571 29.57 9.29 -19.22
C ASN A 571 30.31 8.45 -20.29
N ALA A 572 29.76 7.28 -20.58
CA ALA A 572 30.38 6.35 -21.56
C ALA A 572 30.43 7.01 -22.96
N PRO A 573 31.41 6.61 -23.82
CA PRO A 573 31.51 7.18 -25.17
C PRO A 573 30.21 6.97 -25.97
N ASN A 574 29.72 8.05 -26.60
CA ASN A 574 28.49 8.02 -27.42
C ASN A 574 27.27 7.44 -26.72
N ILE A 575 27.17 7.57 -25.39
CA ILE A 575 26.03 6.99 -24.63
C ILE A 575 24.70 7.67 -24.99
N ILE A 576 24.69 8.98 -25.24
CA ILE A 576 23.46 9.75 -25.50
C ILE A 576 22.73 9.24 -26.75
N PRO A 577 23.30 9.21 -27.96
CA PRO A 577 22.56 8.71 -29.12
C PRO A 577 22.11 7.24 -28.95
N ARG A 578 22.89 6.41 -28.24
CA ARG A 578 22.56 5.00 -28.00
C ARG A 578 21.33 4.88 -27.06
N VAL A 579 21.26 5.69 -26.00
CA VAL A 579 20.13 5.65 -25.08
C VAL A 579 18.88 6.30 -25.70
N VAL A 580 19.02 7.39 -26.47
CA VAL A 580 17.93 8.00 -27.23
C VAL A 580 17.36 7.01 -28.25
N GLU A 581 18.21 6.27 -28.96
CA GLU A 581 17.75 5.19 -29.86
C GLU A 581 16.95 4.12 -29.10
N GLN A 582 17.45 3.66 -27.95
CA GLN A 582 16.71 2.67 -27.13
C GLN A 582 15.41 3.24 -26.58
N MET A 583 15.35 4.52 -26.23
CA MET A 583 14.12 5.20 -25.81
C MET A 583 13.03 5.13 -26.90
N HIS A 584 13.38 5.35 -28.16
CA HIS A 584 12.44 5.24 -29.29
C HIS A 584 12.09 3.79 -29.67
N LEU A 585 13.02 2.86 -29.50
CA LEU A 585 12.80 1.43 -29.78
C LEU A 585 12.00 0.70 -28.70
N ALA A 586 11.93 1.26 -27.49
CA ALA A 586 11.24 0.64 -26.38
C ALA A 586 9.72 0.54 -26.65
N SER A 587 9.17 -0.67 -26.47
CA SER A 587 7.76 -0.97 -26.72
C SER A 587 6.84 -0.58 -25.56
N SER A 588 7.39 -0.34 -24.35
CA SER A 588 6.66 0.07 -23.16
C SER A 588 6.99 1.52 -22.80
N GLN A 589 5.98 2.24 -22.31
CA GLN A 589 6.19 3.60 -21.79
C GLN A 589 7.14 3.62 -20.58
N GLU A 590 7.12 2.57 -19.75
CA GLU A 590 7.97 2.43 -18.58
C GLU A 590 9.46 2.39 -18.98
N ASP A 591 9.80 1.66 -20.04
CA ASP A 591 11.18 1.62 -20.54
C ASP A 591 11.58 2.96 -21.16
N GLN A 592 10.69 3.61 -21.93
CA GLN A 592 10.93 4.93 -22.51
C GLN A 592 11.21 5.96 -21.40
N ILE A 593 10.36 5.99 -20.36
CA ILE A 593 10.52 6.89 -19.19
C ILE A 593 11.84 6.60 -18.47
N HIS A 594 12.20 5.31 -18.31
CA HIS A 594 13.47 4.96 -17.69
C HIS A 594 14.68 5.54 -18.43
N TYR A 595 14.69 5.42 -19.76
CA TYR A 595 15.79 5.99 -20.57
C TYR A 595 15.81 7.52 -20.51
N ALA A 596 14.63 8.16 -20.56
CA ALA A 596 14.52 9.62 -20.38
C ALA A 596 15.04 10.06 -19.00
N PHE A 597 14.72 9.29 -17.95
CA PHE A 597 15.20 9.51 -16.59
C PHE A 597 16.72 9.38 -16.49
N CYS A 598 17.34 8.37 -17.15
CA CYS A 598 18.80 8.19 -17.16
C CYS A 598 19.53 9.36 -17.83
N LEU A 599 18.95 9.93 -18.87
CA LEU A 599 19.56 11.02 -19.65
C LEU A 599 19.47 12.40 -19.00
N ARG A 600 18.52 12.63 -18.05
CA ARG A 600 18.21 13.96 -17.52
C ARG A 600 19.40 14.70 -16.91
N ASP A 601 20.34 13.97 -16.27
CA ASP A 601 21.50 14.52 -15.57
C ASP A 601 22.78 14.47 -16.43
N VAL A 602 22.72 13.96 -17.66
CA VAL A 602 23.89 13.90 -18.54
C VAL A 602 24.13 15.26 -19.18
N SER A 603 25.23 15.92 -18.81
CA SER A 603 25.53 17.29 -19.25
C SER A 603 26.41 17.38 -20.52
N GLN A 604 27.18 16.34 -20.86
CA GLN A 604 28.17 16.34 -21.94
C GLN A 604 27.86 15.30 -23.02
N GLY A 605 28.27 15.58 -24.27
CA GLY A 605 28.12 14.68 -25.41
C GLY A 605 26.83 14.84 -26.21
N TRP A 606 25.99 15.82 -25.89
CA TRP A 606 24.79 16.18 -26.64
C TRP A 606 25.15 16.89 -27.94
N THR A 607 24.45 16.53 -29.03
CA THR A 607 24.36 17.37 -30.24
C THR A 607 23.03 18.15 -30.20
N PRO A 608 22.91 19.24 -31.01
CA PRO A 608 21.63 19.96 -31.13
C PRO A 608 20.47 19.03 -31.55
N GLU A 609 20.72 18.06 -32.43
CA GLU A 609 19.74 17.13 -32.94
C GLU A 609 19.28 16.15 -31.84
N THR A 610 20.21 15.47 -31.15
CA THR A 610 19.86 14.51 -30.09
C THR A 610 19.17 15.20 -28.93
N ARG A 611 19.52 16.46 -28.64
CA ARG A 611 18.85 17.24 -27.60
C ARG A 611 17.43 17.60 -27.98
N LYS A 612 17.18 18.06 -29.24
CA LYS A 612 15.82 18.30 -29.72
C LYS A 612 14.98 17.05 -29.71
N ASP A 613 15.52 15.92 -30.13
CA ASP A 613 14.85 14.64 -30.16
C ASP A 613 14.43 14.19 -28.74
N TYR A 614 15.34 14.29 -27.76
CA TYR A 614 15.05 14.02 -26.36
C TYR A 614 13.91 14.89 -25.80
N PHE A 615 13.92 16.19 -26.05
CA PHE A 615 12.87 17.09 -25.56
C PHE A 615 11.56 16.95 -26.34
N GLN A 616 11.61 16.59 -27.63
CA GLN A 616 10.42 16.29 -28.44
C GLN A 616 9.67 15.08 -27.89
N TRP A 617 10.39 14.05 -27.41
CA TRP A 617 9.78 12.86 -26.81
C TRP A 617 8.78 13.21 -25.69
N PHE A 618 9.06 14.20 -24.83
CA PHE A 618 8.11 14.61 -23.77
C PHE A 618 6.78 15.13 -24.32
N PHE A 619 6.81 15.78 -25.49
CA PHE A 619 5.58 16.23 -26.16
C PHE A 619 4.83 15.06 -26.81
N ASP A 620 5.54 14.11 -27.36
CA ASP A 620 4.96 12.94 -28.03
C ASP A 620 4.27 12.02 -27.01
N VAL A 621 4.80 11.88 -25.78
CA VAL A 621 4.21 11.08 -24.71
C VAL A 621 3.23 11.85 -23.81
N ALA A 622 2.88 13.08 -24.14
CA ALA A 622 1.93 13.86 -23.35
C ALA A 622 0.54 13.19 -23.21
N SER A 623 0.20 12.26 -24.12
CA SER A 623 -1.02 11.44 -24.09
C SER A 623 -0.83 10.12 -23.35
N ALA A 624 0.36 9.75 -22.88
CA ALA A 624 0.62 8.53 -22.14
C ALA A 624 -0.16 8.51 -20.80
N ARG A 625 -0.52 7.30 -20.35
CA ARG A 625 -1.41 7.13 -19.20
C ARG A 625 -0.66 6.48 -18.02
N GLY A 626 -0.93 7.00 -16.84
CA GLY A 626 -0.37 6.45 -15.61
C GLY A 626 -1.19 6.82 -14.39
N GLY A 627 -0.68 6.58 -13.20
CA GLY A 627 -1.29 6.97 -11.94
C GLY A 627 -1.33 8.48 -11.71
N ALA A 628 -1.82 8.88 -10.53
CA ALA A 628 -2.05 10.30 -10.24
C ALA A 628 -0.78 11.17 -10.20
N SER A 629 0.41 10.59 -9.96
CA SER A 629 1.70 11.31 -9.99
C SER A 629 2.39 11.26 -11.35
N PHE A 630 1.86 10.52 -12.33
CA PHE A 630 2.53 10.21 -13.59
C PHE A 630 2.96 11.47 -14.38
N GLY A 631 2.02 12.37 -14.66
CA GLY A 631 2.31 13.61 -15.40
C GLY A 631 3.30 14.51 -14.66
N GLY A 632 3.20 14.57 -13.33
CA GLY A 632 4.16 15.31 -12.50
C GLY A 632 5.56 14.74 -12.56
N PHE A 633 5.72 13.41 -12.59
CA PHE A 633 7.04 12.77 -12.78
C PHE A 633 7.65 13.10 -14.14
N LEU A 634 6.86 13.06 -15.23
CA LEU A 634 7.35 13.46 -16.56
C LEU A 634 7.83 14.91 -16.56
N ASN A 635 7.05 15.82 -15.96
CA ASN A 635 7.45 17.22 -15.80
C ASN A 635 8.74 17.37 -14.99
N ASN A 636 8.90 16.65 -13.88
CA ASN A 636 10.09 16.73 -13.03
C ASN A 636 11.33 16.18 -13.74
N ILE A 637 11.22 15.07 -14.48
CA ILE A 637 12.33 14.54 -15.30
C ILE A 637 12.75 15.56 -16.35
N ARG A 638 11.78 16.13 -17.05
CA ARG A 638 12.05 17.17 -18.07
C ARG A 638 12.67 18.43 -17.46
N GLN A 639 12.16 18.91 -16.32
CA GLN A 639 12.68 20.10 -15.64
C GLN A 639 14.13 19.87 -15.20
N ALA A 640 14.44 18.71 -14.57
CA ALA A 640 15.81 18.36 -14.20
C ALA A 640 16.77 18.39 -15.42
N ALA A 641 16.28 18.00 -16.60
CA ALA A 641 17.08 18.08 -17.84
C ALA A 641 17.24 19.54 -18.32
N LEU A 642 16.20 20.39 -18.19
CA LEU A 642 16.30 21.81 -18.54
C LEU A 642 17.24 22.58 -17.62
N ASP A 643 17.25 22.26 -16.32
CA ASP A 643 18.10 22.91 -15.31
C ASP A 643 19.61 22.71 -15.57
N ASN A 644 19.97 21.72 -16.38
CA ASN A 644 21.34 21.47 -16.83
C ASN A 644 21.75 22.23 -18.10
N LEU A 645 20.86 23.12 -18.64
CA LEU A 645 21.09 23.84 -19.88
C LEU A 645 21.44 25.33 -19.61
N ASP A 646 22.35 25.86 -20.44
CA ASP A 646 22.58 27.32 -20.50
C ASP A 646 21.50 28.02 -21.32
N GLU A 647 21.48 29.40 -21.26
CA GLU A 647 20.50 30.22 -21.95
C GLU A 647 20.50 29.99 -23.47
N ALA A 648 21.66 29.76 -24.09
CA ALA A 648 21.78 29.57 -25.53
C ALA A 648 21.19 28.19 -25.94
N GLN A 649 21.40 27.19 -25.13
CA GLN A 649 20.84 25.85 -25.31
C GLN A 649 19.32 25.83 -25.14
N ILE A 650 18.80 26.57 -24.14
CA ILE A 650 17.36 26.76 -23.95
C ILE A 650 16.74 27.50 -25.15
N ALA A 651 17.37 28.58 -25.61
CA ALA A 651 16.91 29.33 -26.79
C ALA A 651 16.91 28.44 -28.06
N ALA A 652 17.86 27.53 -28.21
CA ALA A 652 17.94 26.62 -29.35
C ALA A 652 16.83 25.55 -29.37
N LEU A 653 16.23 25.22 -28.21
CA LEU A 653 15.08 24.35 -28.12
C LEU A 653 13.77 25.01 -28.56
N GLY A 654 13.66 26.33 -28.46
CA GLY A 654 12.46 27.06 -28.84
C GLY A 654 11.23 26.59 -28.03
N ASP A 655 10.14 26.24 -28.71
CA ASP A 655 8.89 25.83 -28.08
C ASP A 655 9.05 24.58 -27.22
N LEU A 656 10.06 23.74 -27.51
CA LEU A 656 10.32 22.53 -26.70
C LEU A 656 10.85 22.86 -25.30
N ALA A 657 11.32 24.06 -25.03
CA ALA A 657 11.65 24.53 -23.68
C ALA A 657 10.42 25.04 -22.91
N GLY A 658 9.31 25.32 -23.59
CA GLY A 658 8.05 25.81 -23.02
C GLY A 658 7.27 24.72 -22.29
N ASN A 659 6.06 25.05 -21.83
CA ASN A 659 5.20 24.06 -21.14
C ASN A 659 4.80 22.92 -22.09
N MET A 660 4.71 21.71 -21.53
CA MET A 660 4.14 20.58 -22.27
C MET A 660 2.66 20.86 -22.61
N PRO A 661 2.15 20.31 -23.76
CA PRO A 661 0.73 20.44 -24.09
C PRO A 661 -0.14 19.94 -22.95
N ALA A 662 -1.14 20.72 -22.54
CA ALA A 662 -2.15 20.23 -21.62
C ALA A 662 -2.95 19.10 -22.30
N PRO A 663 -3.33 18.06 -21.57
CA PRO A 663 -4.29 17.07 -22.08
C PRO A 663 -5.57 17.79 -22.51
N ARG A 664 -6.14 17.41 -23.67
CA ARG A 664 -7.42 17.99 -24.13
C ARG A 664 -8.49 17.75 -23.06
N ASP A 665 -9.16 18.83 -22.62
CA ASP A 665 -10.29 18.71 -21.67
C ASP A 665 -11.46 17.98 -22.38
N PRO A 666 -11.84 16.76 -21.94
CA PRO A 666 -12.96 16.04 -22.54
C PRO A 666 -14.32 16.74 -22.33
N LEU A 667 -14.34 17.87 -21.64
CA LEU A 667 -15.54 18.59 -21.20
C LEU A 667 -15.68 19.99 -21.81
N GLU A 668 -14.84 20.36 -22.79
CA GLU A 668 -14.90 21.68 -23.46
C GLU A 668 -16.25 22.00 -24.11
N ASP A 669 -17.08 20.99 -24.39
CA ASP A 669 -18.33 21.10 -25.16
C ASP A 669 -19.62 20.94 -24.32
N LEU A 670 -19.56 21.00 -22.97
CA LEU A 670 -20.75 20.76 -22.14
C LEU A 670 -21.65 22.01 -22.06
N THR A 671 -22.94 21.80 -22.37
CA THR A 671 -23.99 22.83 -22.24
C THR A 671 -24.44 22.97 -20.79
N PRO A 672 -24.57 24.21 -20.25
CA PRO A 672 -25.13 24.42 -18.92
C PRO A 672 -26.54 23.84 -18.78
N ARG A 673 -26.86 23.24 -17.62
CA ARG A 673 -28.16 22.65 -17.30
C ARG A 673 -28.85 23.46 -16.22
N GLU A 674 -30.19 23.50 -16.26
CA GLU A 674 -31.00 24.12 -15.20
C GLU A 674 -31.02 23.23 -13.95
N VAL A 675 -31.14 23.86 -12.77
CA VAL A 675 -31.28 23.16 -11.50
C VAL A 675 -32.62 22.47 -11.45
N VAL A 676 -32.64 21.17 -11.22
CA VAL A 676 -33.86 20.33 -11.06
C VAL A 676 -34.32 20.36 -9.60
N ALA A 677 -33.38 20.10 -8.67
CA ALA A 677 -33.67 20.11 -7.23
C ALA A 677 -32.37 20.27 -6.41
N GLU A 678 -32.50 20.74 -5.17
CA GLU A 678 -31.43 20.63 -4.19
C GLU A 678 -31.58 19.28 -3.47
N TRP A 679 -30.75 18.32 -3.87
CA TRP A 679 -30.85 16.95 -3.40
C TRP A 679 -30.22 16.77 -2.01
N THR A 680 -30.91 16.04 -1.15
CA THR A 680 -30.34 15.47 0.08
C THR A 680 -30.23 13.95 -0.07
N VAL A 681 -29.34 13.29 0.67
CA VAL A 681 -29.17 11.83 0.61
C VAL A 681 -30.48 11.11 0.88
N ALA A 682 -31.19 11.47 1.97
CA ALA A 682 -32.46 10.84 2.33
C ALA A 682 -33.57 11.10 1.28
N GLY A 683 -33.63 12.31 0.70
CA GLY A 683 -34.57 12.65 -0.36
C GLY A 683 -34.35 11.83 -1.62
N LEU A 684 -33.06 11.70 -2.06
CA LEU A 684 -32.72 10.91 -3.23
C LEU A 684 -33.01 9.41 -3.02
N GLN A 685 -32.66 8.85 -1.85
CA GLN A 685 -32.97 7.45 -1.56
C GLN A 685 -34.48 7.16 -1.64
N ALA A 686 -35.30 8.06 -1.06
CA ALA A 686 -36.75 7.91 -1.12
C ALA A 686 -37.33 7.98 -2.53
N GLU A 687 -36.72 8.75 -3.44
CA GLU A 687 -37.15 8.85 -4.84
C GLU A 687 -36.60 7.69 -5.70
N LEU A 688 -35.34 7.32 -5.52
CA LEU A 688 -34.72 6.17 -6.19
C LEU A 688 -35.47 4.86 -5.90
N ALA A 689 -35.92 4.63 -4.68
CA ALA A 689 -36.70 3.47 -4.28
C ALA A 689 -38.07 3.37 -5.00
N LYS A 690 -38.57 4.45 -5.61
CA LYS A 690 -39.81 4.46 -6.39
C LYS A 690 -39.61 4.13 -7.86
N LEU A 691 -38.35 4.16 -8.34
CA LEU A 691 -38.05 3.93 -9.75
C LEU A 691 -38.32 2.46 -10.11
N LYS A 692 -38.92 2.28 -11.30
CA LYS A 692 -39.15 0.97 -11.90
C LYS A 692 -38.43 0.78 -13.23
N THR A 693 -37.68 1.78 -13.65
CA THR A 693 -36.91 1.79 -14.89
C THR A 693 -35.55 1.21 -14.65
N LYS A 694 -35.05 0.35 -15.55
CA LYS A 694 -33.68 -0.16 -15.52
C LYS A 694 -32.70 0.94 -15.92
N PRO A 695 -31.55 1.04 -15.25
CA PRO A 695 -30.48 1.96 -15.63
C PRO A 695 -29.92 1.66 -17.03
N ASP A 696 -29.47 2.71 -17.71
CA ASP A 696 -28.85 2.64 -19.04
C ASP A 696 -27.33 2.94 -18.94
N PHE A 697 -26.51 1.98 -19.36
CA PHE A 697 -25.06 2.09 -19.30
C PHE A 697 -24.50 3.27 -20.12
N ALA A 698 -24.95 3.44 -21.36
CA ALA A 698 -24.45 4.49 -22.24
C ALA A 698 -24.85 5.89 -21.76
N LYS A 699 -26.08 6.02 -21.24
CA LYS A 699 -26.53 7.25 -20.58
C LYS A 699 -25.76 7.52 -19.32
N GLY A 700 -25.56 6.50 -18.45
CA GLY A 700 -24.81 6.62 -17.21
C GLY A 700 -23.38 7.17 -17.45
N ARG A 701 -22.67 6.66 -18.46
CA ARG A 701 -21.37 7.20 -18.87
C ARG A 701 -21.44 8.67 -19.30
N SER A 702 -22.39 9.00 -20.18
CA SER A 702 -22.56 10.35 -20.69
C SER A 702 -22.96 11.34 -19.58
N LEU A 703 -23.85 10.93 -18.68
CA LEU A 703 -24.32 11.75 -17.57
C LEU A 703 -23.23 11.96 -16.51
N THR A 704 -22.36 10.94 -16.25
CA THR A 704 -21.19 11.06 -15.40
C THR A 704 -20.21 12.11 -15.94
N ALA A 705 -20.02 12.17 -17.26
CA ALA A 705 -19.28 13.25 -17.91
C ALA A 705 -19.97 14.61 -17.75
N THR A 706 -21.29 14.69 -17.97
CA THR A 706 -22.10 15.90 -17.82
C THR A 706 -22.11 16.42 -16.38
N ALA A 707 -22.08 15.53 -15.37
CA ALA A 707 -21.90 15.86 -13.95
C ALA A 707 -20.47 16.30 -13.62
N GLN A 708 -19.58 16.41 -14.61
CA GLN A 708 -18.20 16.86 -14.53
C GLN A 708 -17.29 15.95 -13.66
N CYS A 709 -17.73 14.73 -13.34
CA CYS A 709 -16.94 13.80 -12.53
C CYS A 709 -15.55 13.54 -13.14
N PHE A 710 -15.49 13.39 -14.48
CA PHE A 710 -14.24 13.16 -15.21
C PHE A 710 -13.25 14.34 -15.20
N LYS A 711 -13.65 15.55 -14.78
CA LYS A 711 -12.67 16.66 -14.59
C LYS A 711 -11.67 16.35 -13.49
N CYS A 712 -12.14 15.68 -12.43
CA CYS A 712 -11.33 15.43 -11.24
C CYS A 712 -10.99 13.94 -11.08
N HIS A 713 -11.90 13.06 -11.47
CA HIS A 713 -11.80 11.63 -11.24
C HIS A 713 -11.43 10.85 -12.49
N ARG A 714 -10.56 9.87 -12.33
CA ARG A 714 -10.35 8.82 -13.32
C ARG A 714 -11.41 7.73 -13.15
N PHE A 715 -11.86 7.17 -14.26
CA PHE A 715 -12.75 6.02 -14.29
C PHE A 715 -12.46 5.18 -15.55
N THR A 716 -12.10 3.90 -15.38
CA THR A 716 -11.71 3.00 -16.49
C THR A 716 -10.63 3.58 -17.43
N GLY A 717 -9.68 4.32 -16.87
CA GLY A 717 -8.58 4.95 -17.60
C GLY A 717 -8.92 6.29 -18.27
N GLU A 718 -10.16 6.79 -18.19
CA GLU A 718 -10.57 8.11 -18.68
C GLU A 718 -10.68 9.11 -17.51
N GLY A 719 -10.52 10.41 -17.80
CA GLY A 719 -10.75 11.50 -16.86
C GLY A 719 -9.53 11.98 -16.10
N GLY A 720 -9.76 12.90 -15.16
CA GLY A 720 -8.74 13.58 -14.36
C GLY A 720 -8.14 12.73 -13.25
N ILE A 721 -7.10 13.27 -12.65
CA ILE A 721 -6.31 12.60 -11.58
C ILE A 721 -6.32 13.35 -10.25
N GLN A 722 -7.13 14.40 -10.16
CA GLN A 722 -7.18 15.25 -8.97
C GLN A 722 -8.01 14.64 -7.83
N GLY A 723 -9.03 13.88 -8.16
CA GLY A 723 -9.80 13.07 -7.23
C GLY A 723 -9.35 11.60 -7.23
N PRO A 724 -9.92 10.75 -6.35
CA PRO A 724 -9.70 9.31 -6.38
C PRO A 724 -10.12 8.68 -7.71
N ASP A 725 -9.46 7.59 -8.08
CA ASP A 725 -9.92 6.72 -9.15
C ASP A 725 -11.22 6.03 -8.72
N LEU A 726 -12.27 6.18 -9.52
CA LEU A 726 -13.59 5.64 -9.24
C LEU A 726 -13.84 4.26 -9.85
N THR A 727 -12.88 3.69 -10.58
CA THR A 727 -13.04 2.39 -11.27
C THR A 727 -13.44 1.28 -10.30
N ALA A 728 -12.86 1.27 -9.10
CA ALA A 728 -13.18 0.30 -8.05
C ALA A 728 -14.20 0.83 -7.01
N ALA A 729 -14.91 1.93 -7.28
CA ALA A 729 -15.84 2.51 -6.31
C ALA A 729 -16.97 1.53 -5.93
N GLY A 730 -17.50 0.78 -6.89
CA GLY A 730 -18.51 -0.25 -6.67
C GLY A 730 -18.04 -1.42 -5.80
N GLY A 731 -16.73 -1.67 -5.70
CA GLY A 731 -16.16 -2.71 -4.83
C GLY A 731 -16.15 -2.35 -3.34
N ARG A 732 -16.29 -1.07 -3.00
CA ARG A 732 -16.14 -0.56 -1.61
C ARG A 732 -17.31 0.29 -1.10
N PHE A 733 -18.14 0.86 -1.98
CA PHE A 733 -19.23 1.74 -1.61
C PHE A 733 -20.57 1.20 -2.11
N ASN A 734 -21.54 1.09 -1.22
CA ASN A 734 -22.92 0.86 -1.60
C ASN A 734 -23.55 2.15 -2.17
N GLU A 735 -24.81 2.09 -2.62
CA GLU A 735 -25.51 3.24 -3.21
C GLU A 735 -25.62 4.42 -2.24
N THR A 736 -25.91 4.14 -0.98
CA THR A 736 -25.99 5.16 0.08
C THR A 736 -24.65 5.86 0.31
N ASP A 737 -23.56 5.10 0.36
CA ASP A 737 -22.22 5.63 0.54
C ASP A 737 -21.79 6.49 -0.66
N LEU A 738 -22.09 6.05 -1.89
CA LEU A 738 -21.84 6.82 -3.11
C LEU A 738 -22.63 8.13 -3.11
N LEU A 739 -23.93 8.06 -2.79
CA LEU A 739 -24.78 9.26 -2.68
C LEU A 739 -24.24 10.23 -1.61
N SER A 740 -23.90 9.72 -0.43
CA SER A 740 -23.33 10.55 0.64
C SER A 740 -22.02 11.21 0.21
N SER A 741 -21.14 10.46 -0.47
CA SER A 741 -19.87 11.00 -0.97
C SER A 741 -20.04 12.10 -2.02
N ILE A 742 -21.09 12.05 -2.83
CA ILE A 742 -21.35 13.04 -3.88
C ILE A 742 -22.15 14.25 -3.36
N VAL A 743 -23.18 14.00 -2.55
CA VAL A 743 -24.11 15.03 -2.05
C VAL A 743 -23.53 15.77 -0.84
N GLU A 744 -22.79 15.06 0.03
CA GLU A 744 -22.23 15.58 1.28
C GLU A 744 -20.68 15.44 1.28
N PRO A 745 -19.94 16.03 0.31
CA PRO A 745 -18.52 15.74 0.08
C PRO A 745 -17.61 16.16 1.24
N ASN A 746 -18.07 16.96 2.17
CA ASN A 746 -17.33 17.38 3.37
C ASN A 746 -17.51 16.42 4.55
N LYS A 747 -18.41 15.44 4.47
CA LYS A 747 -18.77 14.56 5.59
C LYS A 747 -17.64 13.59 5.92
N VAL A 748 -17.03 13.01 4.87
CA VAL A 748 -15.88 12.13 4.98
C VAL A 748 -14.88 12.49 3.89
N ILE A 749 -13.68 12.91 4.27
CA ILE A 749 -12.59 13.26 3.34
C ILE A 749 -11.45 12.27 3.60
N SER A 750 -11.06 11.52 2.57
CA SER A 750 -9.88 10.65 2.65
C SER A 750 -8.60 11.48 2.81
N ASP A 751 -7.72 11.09 3.71
CA ASP A 751 -6.46 11.78 3.99
C ASP A 751 -5.59 11.93 2.73
N GLN A 752 -5.62 10.95 1.82
CA GLN A 752 -4.92 11.01 0.52
C GLN A 752 -5.42 12.15 -0.37
N TYR A 753 -6.67 12.55 -0.22
CA TYR A 753 -7.33 13.56 -1.06
C TYR A 753 -7.68 14.84 -0.31
N GLN A 754 -7.33 14.91 0.96
CA GLN A 754 -7.54 16.10 1.78
C GLN A 754 -6.68 17.26 1.27
N ALA A 755 -7.30 18.43 1.11
CA ALA A 755 -6.58 19.64 0.77
C ALA A 755 -5.74 20.11 1.97
N THR A 756 -4.66 20.82 1.68
CA THR A 756 -3.83 21.47 2.70
C THR A 756 -4.11 22.96 2.70
N GLN A 757 -4.21 23.53 3.90
CA GLN A 757 -4.17 24.97 4.10
C GLN A 757 -2.72 25.37 4.38
N PHE A 758 -2.19 26.27 3.56
CA PHE A 758 -0.88 26.90 3.74
C PHE A 758 -1.11 28.31 4.28
N LEU A 759 -0.63 28.57 5.48
CA LEU A 759 -0.62 29.90 6.07
C LEU A 759 0.69 30.57 5.67
N THR A 760 0.62 31.70 5.00
CA THR A 760 1.75 32.59 4.71
C THR A 760 1.51 33.94 5.43
N GLU A 761 2.48 34.83 5.38
CA GLU A 761 2.31 36.18 5.97
C GLU A 761 1.12 36.96 5.35
N ASP A 762 0.84 36.74 4.04
CA ASP A 762 -0.12 37.50 3.28
C ASP A 762 -1.47 36.83 3.07
N ALA A 763 -1.56 35.49 3.17
CA ALA A 763 -2.75 34.73 2.80
C ALA A 763 -2.86 33.33 3.46
N VAL A 764 -4.08 32.79 3.43
CA VAL A 764 -4.34 31.35 3.64
C VAL A 764 -4.68 30.73 2.28
N ILE A 765 -3.76 29.94 1.73
CA ILE A 765 -3.95 29.26 0.46
C ILE A 765 -4.42 27.84 0.76
N THR A 766 -5.61 27.47 0.26
CA THR A 766 -6.17 26.12 0.42
C THR A 766 -6.20 25.40 -0.91
N GLY A 767 -5.59 24.24 -0.98
CA GLY A 767 -5.58 23.45 -2.21
C GLY A 767 -4.82 22.15 -2.07
N ARG A 768 -4.70 21.42 -3.17
CA ARG A 768 -3.93 20.17 -3.25
C ARG A 768 -2.58 20.42 -3.89
N VAL A 769 -1.55 19.82 -3.31
CA VAL A 769 -0.21 19.84 -3.90
C VAL A 769 -0.26 19.07 -5.21
N ALA A 770 0.07 19.76 -6.30
CA ALA A 770 0.17 19.17 -7.64
C ALA A 770 1.60 18.78 -7.98
N ASN A 771 2.58 19.55 -7.52
CA ASN A 771 3.99 19.31 -7.77
C ASN A 771 4.87 20.00 -6.73
N LEU A 772 6.07 19.46 -6.52
CA LEU A 772 7.16 20.07 -5.77
C LEU A 772 8.33 20.30 -6.74
N SER A 773 8.79 21.52 -6.86
CA SER A 773 9.92 21.89 -7.72
C SER A 773 10.90 22.76 -6.94
N GLY A 774 11.99 22.18 -6.44
CA GLY A 774 12.94 22.88 -5.57
C GLY A 774 12.24 23.43 -4.32
N ASP A 775 12.36 24.74 -4.12
CA ASP A 775 11.78 25.46 -2.98
C ASP A 775 10.34 25.95 -3.23
N THR A 776 9.71 25.53 -4.35
CA THR A 776 8.37 25.94 -4.73
C THR A 776 7.39 24.78 -4.70
N ILE A 777 6.24 24.98 -4.04
CA ILE A 777 5.10 24.07 -4.06
C ILE A 777 4.05 24.59 -5.02
N LYS A 778 3.66 23.80 -6.02
CA LYS A 778 2.53 24.10 -6.92
C LYS A 778 1.24 23.54 -6.34
N VAL A 779 0.28 24.40 -6.08
CA VAL A 779 -0.99 24.06 -5.43
C VAL A 779 -2.16 24.29 -6.38
N VAL A 780 -2.99 23.27 -6.59
CA VAL A 780 -4.29 23.41 -7.26
C VAL A 780 -5.30 23.93 -6.25
N THR A 781 -5.73 25.16 -6.44
CA THR A 781 -6.74 25.82 -5.58
C THR A 781 -8.15 25.71 -6.16
N ASN A 782 -8.29 25.46 -7.46
CA ASN A 782 -9.56 25.23 -8.15
C ASN A 782 -9.54 23.91 -8.91
N MET A 783 -10.30 22.93 -8.43
CA MET A 783 -10.36 21.59 -9.02
C MET A 783 -11.05 21.56 -10.39
N LEU A 784 -11.84 22.56 -10.74
CA LEU A 784 -12.46 22.71 -12.07
C LEU A 784 -11.50 23.30 -13.10
N ALA A 785 -10.38 23.86 -12.65
CA ALA A 785 -9.27 24.35 -13.48
C ALA A 785 -7.95 23.76 -12.97
N PRO A 786 -7.72 22.44 -13.07
CA PRO A 786 -6.59 21.75 -12.44
C PRO A 786 -5.23 22.08 -13.08
N GLY A 787 -5.22 22.78 -14.21
CA GLY A 787 -4.01 23.31 -14.84
C GLY A 787 -3.56 24.66 -14.28
N ASP A 788 -4.39 25.32 -13.49
CA ASP A 788 -4.08 26.62 -12.89
C ASP A 788 -3.46 26.38 -11.52
N PHE A 789 -2.17 26.68 -11.38
CA PHE A 789 -1.43 26.48 -10.15
C PHE A 789 -1.21 27.81 -9.43
N THR A 790 -1.27 27.74 -8.09
CA THR A 790 -0.74 28.75 -7.20
C THR A 790 0.63 28.29 -6.72
N ASP A 791 1.68 29.05 -7.01
CA ASP A 791 3.04 28.77 -6.57
C ASP A 791 3.24 29.33 -5.16
N ILE A 792 3.74 28.51 -4.24
CA ILE A 792 4.06 28.87 -2.85
C ILE A 792 5.53 28.55 -2.62
N ASN A 793 6.32 29.55 -2.21
CA ASN A 793 7.68 29.28 -1.76
C ASN A 793 7.64 28.57 -0.39
N VAL A 794 8.45 27.53 -0.22
CA VAL A 794 8.50 26.76 1.02
C VAL A 794 8.90 27.64 2.22
N ASP A 795 9.80 28.60 2.00
CA ASP A 795 10.27 29.52 3.05
C ASP A 795 9.20 30.52 3.51
N ASP A 796 8.17 30.79 2.70
CA ASP A 796 7.07 31.70 3.05
C ASP A 796 5.98 31.01 3.89
N ILE A 797 6.07 29.69 4.11
CA ILE A 797 5.04 28.92 4.81
C ILE A 797 5.27 28.97 6.31
N LEU A 798 4.37 29.67 7.01
CA LEU A 798 4.36 29.73 8.48
C LEU A 798 3.76 28.48 9.12
N GLU A 799 2.68 27.93 8.51
CA GLU A 799 1.95 26.77 9.03
C GLU A 799 1.34 25.96 7.90
N ARG A 800 1.30 24.63 8.04
CA ARG A 800 0.56 23.69 7.18
C ARG A 800 -0.43 22.91 8.03
N ARG A 801 -1.70 22.87 7.61
CA ARG A 801 -2.73 22.08 8.28
C ARG A 801 -3.71 21.47 7.28
N PRO A 802 -4.31 20.31 7.59
CA PRO A 802 -5.37 19.73 6.77
C PRO A 802 -6.59 20.66 6.66
N SER A 803 -7.18 20.74 5.47
CA SER A 803 -8.42 21.50 5.27
C SER A 803 -9.63 20.70 5.78
N PRO A 804 -10.56 21.33 6.51
CA PRO A 804 -11.82 20.68 6.91
C PRO A 804 -12.84 20.59 5.76
N LEU A 805 -12.55 21.19 4.59
CA LEU A 805 -13.44 21.19 3.44
C LEU A 805 -12.85 20.35 2.31
N SER A 806 -13.69 19.54 1.70
CA SER A 806 -13.37 18.81 0.47
C SER A 806 -13.19 19.77 -0.70
N MET A 807 -12.27 19.43 -1.60
CA MET A 807 -12.15 20.14 -2.89
C MET A 807 -13.22 19.71 -3.90
N MET A 808 -13.97 18.63 -3.64
CA MET A 808 -15.11 18.22 -4.46
C MET A 808 -16.26 19.19 -4.22
N PRO A 809 -16.81 19.84 -5.28
CA PRO A 809 -17.93 20.77 -5.13
C PRO A 809 -19.21 20.05 -4.66
N ALA A 810 -19.99 20.66 -3.81
CA ALA A 810 -21.34 20.21 -3.50
C ALA A 810 -22.32 20.56 -4.63
N GLY A 811 -23.45 19.88 -4.70
CA GLY A 811 -24.54 20.19 -5.64
C GLY A 811 -24.32 19.69 -7.07
N LEU A 812 -23.32 18.84 -7.33
CA LEU A 812 -23.05 18.30 -8.67
C LEU A 812 -24.25 17.55 -9.28
N LEU A 813 -25.11 16.97 -8.46
CA LEU A 813 -26.34 16.25 -8.90
C LEU A 813 -27.57 17.14 -9.00
N ASN A 814 -27.51 18.40 -8.60
CA ASN A 814 -28.72 19.26 -8.53
C ASN A 814 -29.36 19.56 -9.90
N THR A 815 -28.64 19.36 -11.00
CA THR A 815 -29.13 19.57 -12.37
C THR A 815 -29.65 18.29 -13.04
N PHE A 816 -29.75 17.19 -12.29
CA PHE A 816 -30.16 15.87 -12.83
C PHE A 816 -31.48 15.42 -12.21
N THR A 817 -32.28 14.71 -13.02
CA THR A 817 -33.47 14.01 -12.54
C THR A 817 -33.08 12.74 -11.76
N VAL A 818 -34.05 12.16 -11.05
CA VAL A 818 -33.81 10.94 -10.27
C VAL A 818 -33.40 9.76 -11.18
N GLU A 819 -34.01 9.65 -12.37
CA GLU A 819 -33.67 8.63 -13.36
C GLU A 819 -32.24 8.80 -13.88
N GLU A 820 -31.81 10.04 -14.16
CA GLU A 820 -30.45 10.33 -14.58
C GLU A 820 -29.44 10.04 -13.48
N ILE A 821 -29.78 10.32 -12.22
CA ILE A 821 -28.94 9.98 -11.06
C ILE A 821 -28.83 8.46 -10.90
N ALA A 822 -29.93 7.70 -11.12
CA ALA A 822 -29.87 6.25 -11.10
C ALA A 822 -28.91 5.70 -12.18
N ASP A 823 -28.93 6.26 -13.40
CA ASP A 823 -28.00 5.90 -14.46
C ASP A 823 -26.53 6.18 -14.07
N ILE A 824 -26.25 7.34 -13.45
CA ILE A 824 -24.92 7.70 -12.96
C ILE A 824 -24.45 6.71 -11.89
N LEU A 825 -25.27 6.43 -10.89
CA LEU A 825 -24.93 5.50 -9.79
C LEU A 825 -24.68 4.08 -10.31
N ALA A 826 -25.52 3.59 -11.22
CA ALA A 826 -25.33 2.30 -11.84
C ALA A 826 -24.01 2.23 -12.64
N TYR A 827 -23.66 3.30 -13.34
CA TYR A 827 -22.39 3.39 -14.08
C TYR A 827 -21.18 3.32 -13.14
N LEU A 828 -21.21 4.07 -12.04
CA LEU A 828 -20.16 4.05 -11.03
C LEU A 828 -20.04 2.68 -10.33
N ARG A 829 -21.18 2.06 -9.98
CA ARG A 829 -21.22 0.73 -9.34
C ARG A 829 -20.74 -0.38 -10.26
N SER A 830 -20.99 -0.27 -11.55
CA SER A 830 -20.59 -1.28 -12.54
C SER A 830 -19.08 -1.34 -12.83
N GLY A 831 -18.29 -0.39 -12.32
CA GLY A 831 -16.87 -0.28 -12.66
C GLY A 831 -16.63 -0.09 -14.18
N GLY A 832 -17.61 0.46 -14.92
CA GLY A 832 -17.55 0.60 -16.39
C GLY A 832 -17.83 -0.70 -17.16
N ASN A 833 -18.35 -1.73 -16.51
CA ASN A 833 -18.73 -2.99 -17.16
C ASN A 833 -20.20 -2.97 -17.61
N ALA A 834 -20.46 -2.90 -18.92
CA ALA A 834 -21.80 -2.90 -19.48
C ALA A 834 -22.58 -4.21 -19.24
N SER A 835 -21.90 -5.31 -18.89
CA SER A 835 -22.52 -6.60 -18.58
C SER A 835 -22.77 -6.80 -17.08
N HIS A 836 -22.57 -5.76 -16.27
CA HIS A 836 -22.77 -5.83 -14.82
C HIS A 836 -24.24 -6.10 -14.47
N GLU A 837 -24.48 -6.84 -13.39
CA GLU A 837 -25.82 -7.25 -12.95
C GLU A 837 -26.78 -6.06 -12.74
N VAL A 838 -26.27 -4.91 -12.31
CA VAL A 838 -27.06 -3.68 -12.10
C VAL A 838 -27.87 -3.26 -13.36
N TYR A 839 -27.50 -3.71 -14.54
CA TYR A 839 -28.22 -3.46 -15.80
C TYR A 839 -29.13 -4.62 -16.20
N GLN A 840 -29.08 -5.73 -15.48
CA GLN A 840 -29.84 -6.95 -15.82
C GLN A 840 -31.08 -7.13 -14.92
N GLU A 841 -31.05 -6.55 -13.73
CA GLU A 841 -32.19 -6.50 -12.80
C GLU A 841 -33.20 -5.41 -13.23
#